data_9f5fba52d8b03c3535efbb546fca60ec
#
_entry.id   9f5fba52d8b03c3535efbb546fca60ec
#
_cell.length_a   1.000
_cell.length_b   1.000
_cell.length_c   1.000
_cell.angle_alpha   90.00
_cell.angle_beta   90.00
_cell.angle_gamma   90.00
#
_symmetry.space_group_name_H-M   'P 1'
#
loop_
_entity.id
_entity.type
_entity.pdbx_description
1 polymer ?
#
loop_
_entity_poly.entity_id
_entity_poly.type
_entity_poly.pdbx_seq_one_letter_code
_entity_poly.pdbx_strand_id
1 'polypeptide(L)'
;MDEMLINDTDKQEKAEATTRRKALVSSWTAKIKQAKGFHDKSYKKMRRDMNACLKGFDDEAWTEEQYVANILQRHVQQRTASLYAKNPRAVAHRRSRMEHQVWDGDPQTLAAAFSASQQAAQMGLPVPPAATMIVQDYEQAKNHNKMLDNVAKTLEHLFDYYMKEQQPNFKTQMKALVRRVVTTGVGYVKVGFQRDLDRSPEVAAKISDVQAQLDFLRRVSMQAADGDIDEDDPQIEELMLSMQALMSEDMVTVREGLVFDFPEANSIIIDPMCRQLRGFVGASWICHELYLTPDEVMEIYSVDLKTQYLSHDMKGRLTGPSDPYQNRVSYGETNDERSAEGLVQVWEVYDRKTGVQYCIANGYNDFLREPMSPDVKVETFWPVFALVFNEVEHQDHLYPPSDISLLLPMQHEYNRARQGLREHRRANRPKYAAPAGVLEDADKEKLATHPANAVIELQALAAGQKVNDVIQPVGQIGIDPNLYEVRTIFDDIQLVVGAQESQFGGLSKATATETSIAESARMSSLGANVDELDGFMSEITRAAGQVLFAEMSVEEVKKIAGPGAVWPEMTRDQIMEEVFLEIEAGSTGKPNRAAELANIERIMPFLLQIPGIDPSWLAKELLKRLDDKLDLDSAFADKIPSIVAMNQQQQPGTGDPALQGAPGGGADNAPRQLPSGGGPAPIGMM
;
A
#
# COMPACT_ATOMS: atom_id res chain seq x y z
N MET A 1 22.22 44.99 41.71
CA MET A 1 22.46 43.64 42.32
C MET A 1 21.41 42.65 41.93
N ASP A 2 20.15 43.04 41.82
CA ASP A 2 19.05 42.16 41.43
C ASP A 2 19.07 41.75 39.94
N GLU A 3 19.49 42.61 39.02
CA GLU A 3 19.61 42.26 37.59
C GLU A 3 20.74 41.25 37.29
N MET A 4 21.82 41.26 38.09
CA MET A 4 22.88 40.24 37.94
C MET A 4 22.47 38.89 38.48
N LEU A 5 21.66 38.82 39.52
CA LEU A 5 21.15 37.57 40.09
C LEU A 5 20.08 36.93 39.19
N ILE A 6 19.23 37.72 38.55
CA ILE A 6 18.24 37.23 37.55
C ILE A 6 18.95 36.63 36.32
N ASN A 7 20.00 37.27 35.86
CA ASN A 7 20.77 36.81 34.68
C ASN A 7 21.58 35.52 34.94
N ASP A 8 22.00 35.26 36.19
CA ASP A 8 22.72 34.03 36.56
C ASP A 8 21.78 32.85 36.82
N THR A 9 20.59 33.09 37.37
CA THR A 9 19.53 32.07 37.49
C THR A 9 19.03 31.62 36.10
N ASP A 10 18.76 32.54 35.17
CA ASP A 10 18.35 32.23 33.81
C ASP A 10 19.41 31.43 33.03
N LYS A 11 20.69 31.74 33.23
CA LYS A 11 21.82 30.99 32.65
C LYS A 11 21.95 29.58 33.21
N GLN A 12 21.74 29.43 34.54
CA GLN A 12 21.75 28.12 35.18
C GLN A 12 20.56 27.27 34.74
N GLU A 13 19.36 27.80 34.66
CA GLU A 13 18.18 27.09 34.16
C GLU A 13 18.34 26.64 32.70
N LYS A 14 18.88 27.52 31.83
CA LYS A 14 19.18 27.16 30.45
C LYS A 14 20.26 26.08 30.34
N ALA A 15 21.29 26.11 31.17
CA ALA A 15 22.34 25.08 31.19
C ALA A 15 21.81 23.74 31.71
N GLU A 16 20.94 23.74 32.72
CA GLU A 16 20.27 22.52 33.19
C GLU A 16 19.30 21.96 32.18
N ALA A 17 18.51 22.80 31.49
CA ALA A 17 17.61 22.38 30.41
C ALA A 17 18.39 21.75 29.29
N THR A 18 19.50 22.33 28.85
CA THR A 18 20.38 21.77 27.81
C THR A 18 20.96 20.40 28.23
N THR A 19 21.35 20.27 29.50
CA THR A 19 21.89 19.01 30.03
C THR A 19 20.81 17.92 30.06
N ARG A 20 19.57 18.26 30.46
CA ARG A 20 18.44 17.32 30.43
C ARG A 20 18.09 16.88 29.01
N ARG A 21 18.12 17.82 28.05
CA ARG A 21 17.90 17.49 26.62
C ARG A 21 18.94 16.49 26.12
N LYS A 22 20.22 16.75 26.33
CA LYS A 22 21.32 15.83 25.95
C LYS A 22 21.17 14.46 26.59
N ALA A 23 20.78 14.39 27.86
CA ALA A 23 20.55 13.13 28.56
C ALA A 23 19.37 12.35 27.95
N LEU A 24 18.28 13.02 27.56
CA LEU A 24 17.15 12.40 26.87
C LEU A 24 17.53 11.86 25.49
N VAL A 25 18.22 12.63 24.67
CA VAL A 25 18.71 12.20 23.36
C VAL A 25 19.61 10.97 23.47
N SER A 26 20.58 11.01 24.42
CA SER A 26 21.46 9.87 24.70
C SER A 26 20.69 8.62 25.15
N SER A 27 19.67 8.80 26.00
CA SER A 27 18.80 7.72 26.46
C SER A 27 18.03 7.07 25.30
N TRP A 28 17.43 7.88 24.41
CA TRP A 28 16.71 7.37 23.26
C TRP A 28 17.65 6.67 22.26
N THR A 29 18.82 7.26 21.99
CA THR A 29 19.85 6.63 21.15
C THR A 29 20.26 5.26 21.69
N ALA A 30 20.44 5.14 23.01
CA ALA A 30 20.79 3.86 23.65
C ALA A 30 19.64 2.84 23.52
N LYS A 31 18.39 3.23 23.79
CA LYS A 31 17.21 2.35 23.63
C LYS A 31 17.05 1.85 22.19
N ILE A 32 17.20 2.73 21.20
CA ILE A 32 17.10 2.38 19.78
C ILE A 32 18.19 1.37 19.40
N LYS A 33 19.45 1.63 19.81
CA LYS A 33 20.55 0.71 19.55
C LYS A 33 20.37 -0.65 20.24
N GLN A 34 19.83 -0.67 21.45
CA GLN A 34 19.50 -1.90 22.17
C GLN A 34 18.41 -2.70 21.44
N ALA A 35 17.32 -2.02 21.00
CA ALA A 35 16.23 -2.67 20.25
C ALA A 35 16.73 -3.21 18.91
N LYS A 36 17.57 -2.47 18.18
CA LYS A 36 18.20 -2.97 16.96
C LYS A 36 19.02 -4.23 17.21
N GLY A 37 19.80 -4.24 18.29
CA GLY A 37 20.56 -5.42 18.69
C GLY A 37 19.68 -6.63 19.04
N PHE A 38 18.54 -6.39 19.72
CA PHE A 38 17.58 -7.44 20.04
C PHE A 38 16.96 -8.06 18.78
N HIS A 39 16.58 -7.24 17.80
CA HIS A 39 15.96 -7.68 16.55
C HIS A 39 16.95 -8.03 15.43
N ASP A 40 18.26 -7.96 15.65
CA ASP A 40 19.30 -8.16 14.62
C ASP A 40 19.19 -9.50 13.90
N LYS A 41 18.91 -10.60 14.67
CA LYS A 41 18.71 -11.93 14.08
C LYS A 41 17.54 -11.95 13.08
N SER A 42 16.44 -11.26 13.41
CA SER A 42 15.27 -11.16 12.53
C SER A 42 15.57 -10.33 11.29
N TYR A 43 16.26 -9.20 11.45
CA TYR A 43 16.68 -8.37 10.31
C TYR A 43 17.65 -9.10 9.37
N LYS A 44 18.60 -9.87 9.91
CA LYS A 44 19.49 -10.74 9.12
C LYS A 44 18.69 -11.78 8.34
N LYS A 45 17.68 -12.41 8.98
CA LYS A 45 16.80 -13.37 8.32
C LYS A 45 16.00 -12.72 7.19
N MET A 46 15.42 -11.54 7.40
CA MET A 46 14.71 -10.79 6.35
C MET A 46 15.60 -10.50 5.14
N ARG A 47 16.85 -10.09 5.38
CA ARG A 47 17.83 -9.83 4.31
C ARG A 47 18.19 -11.09 3.54
N ARG A 48 18.42 -12.21 4.25
CA ARG A 48 18.63 -13.51 3.64
C ARG A 48 17.47 -13.92 2.74
N ASP A 49 16.25 -13.78 3.24
CA ASP A 49 15.03 -14.15 2.51
C ASP A 49 14.84 -13.27 1.26
N MET A 50 15.15 -11.97 1.33
CA MET A 50 15.17 -11.07 0.15
C MET A 50 16.20 -11.52 -0.90
N ASN A 51 17.41 -11.86 -0.47
CA ASN A 51 18.47 -12.34 -1.36
C ASN A 51 18.08 -13.68 -1.99
N ALA A 52 17.53 -14.59 -1.20
CA ALA A 52 17.05 -15.88 -1.67
C ALA A 52 15.91 -15.73 -2.69
N CYS A 53 14.97 -14.82 -2.45
CA CYS A 53 13.91 -14.52 -3.41
C CYS A 53 14.45 -13.98 -4.73
N LEU A 54 15.47 -13.11 -4.68
CA LEU A 54 16.07 -12.53 -5.87
C LEU A 54 16.88 -13.56 -6.68
N LYS A 55 17.72 -14.33 -6.00
CA LYS A 55 18.70 -15.21 -6.63
C LYS A 55 18.22 -16.66 -6.77
N GLY A 56 17.26 -17.11 -5.97
CA GLY A 56 16.83 -18.50 -5.84
C GLY A 56 17.74 -19.35 -4.95
N PHE A 57 18.67 -18.72 -4.21
CA PHE A 57 19.55 -19.36 -3.24
C PHE A 57 20.07 -18.31 -2.23
N ASP A 58 20.49 -18.75 -1.06
CA ASP A 58 21.12 -17.92 -0.01
C ASP A 58 22.50 -18.42 0.41
N ASP A 59 22.96 -19.56 -0.11
CA ASP A 59 24.22 -20.18 0.22
C ASP A 59 25.38 -19.46 -0.49
N GLU A 60 26.37 -18.98 0.27
CA GLU A 60 27.57 -18.32 -0.27
C GLU A 60 28.42 -19.27 -1.14
N ALA A 61 28.34 -20.56 -0.87
CA ALA A 61 29.02 -21.60 -1.66
C ALA A 61 28.33 -21.84 -3.03
N TRP A 62 27.10 -21.34 -3.23
CA TRP A 62 26.35 -21.51 -4.47
C TRP A 62 26.70 -20.42 -5.45
N THR A 63 27.26 -20.79 -6.60
CA THR A 63 27.70 -19.85 -7.65
C THR A 63 26.65 -19.70 -8.73
N GLU A 64 26.70 -18.58 -9.49
CA GLU A 64 25.78 -18.30 -10.60
C GLU A 64 25.89 -19.33 -11.76
N GLU A 65 27.01 -20.06 -11.83
CA GLU A 65 27.20 -21.12 -12.82
C GLU A 65 26.41 -22.40 -12.50
N GLN A 66 25.96 -22.56 -11.27
CA GLN A 66 25.19 -23.74 -10.84
C GLN A 66 23.73 -23.63 -11.30
N TYR A 67 23.05 -24.77 -11.28
CA TYR A 67 21.65 -24.80 -11.69
C TYR A 67 20.74 -24.15 -10.66
N VAL A 68 19.98 -23.15 -11.07
CA VAL A 68 18.97 -22.50 -10.25
C VAL A 68 17.65 -22.41 -11.04
N ALA A 69 16.56 -22.85 -10.42
CA ALA A 69 15.22 -22.53 -10.86
C ALA A 69 14.51 -21.82 -9.71
N ASN A 70 14.34 -20.51 -9.83
CA ASN A 70 13.80 -19.68 -8.76
C ASN A 70 12.28 -19.86 -8.62
N ILE A 71 11.88 -20.84 -7.82
CA ILE A 71 10.48 -21.12 -7.48
C ILE A 71 9.95 -20.05 -6.52
N LEU A 72 10.82 -19.52 -5.63
CA LEU A 72 10.46 -18.52 -4.64
C LEU A 72 9.91 -17.25 -5.27
N GLN A 73 10.60 -16.71 -6.28
CA GLN A 73 10.17 -15.50 -6.98
C GLN A 73 8.79 -15.69 -7.64
N ARG A 74 8.58 -16.87 -8.27
CA ARG A 74 7.30 -17.19 -8.89
C ARG A 74 6.18 -17.26 -7.83
N HIS A 75 6.44 -17.89 -6.70
CA HIS A 75 5.50 -17.94 -5.58
C HIS A 75 5.10 -16.55 -5.12
N VAL A 76 6.08 -15.65 -4.86
CA VAL A 76 5.82 -14.25 -4.45
C VAL A 76 4.95 -13.51 -5.46
N GLN A 77 5.22 -13.68 -6.76
CA GLN A 77 4.41 -13.04 -7.82
C GLN A 77 2.97 -13.53 -7.81
N GLN A 78 2.77 -14.85 -7.72
CA GLN A 78 1.43 -15.46 -7.70
C GLN A 78 0.67 -15.08 -6.44
N ARG A 79 1.32 -15.16 -5.27
CA ARG A 79 0.73 -14.79 -3.98
C ARG A 79 0.29 -13.33 -3.97
N THR A 80 1.15 -12.43 -4.41
CA THR A 80 0.84 -10.99 -4.53
C THR A 80 -0.37 -10.73 -5.45
N ALA A 81 -0.40 -11.40 -6.60
CA ALA A 81 -1.50 -11.24 -7.56
C ALA A 81 -2.84 -11.77 -7.03
N SER A 82 -2.80 -12.79 -6.17
CA SER A 82 -3.99 -13.37 -5.56
C SER A 82 -4.52 -12.54 -4.39
N LEU A 83 -3.61 -12.00 -3.56
CA LEU A 83 -3.98 -11.25 -2.35
C LEU A 83 -4.44 -9.82 -2.66
N TYR A 84 -3.77 -9.12 -3.56
CA TYR A 84 -4.08 -7.72 -3.86
C TYR A 84 -4.29 -7.48 -5.35
N ALA A 85 -5.54 -7.57 -5.78
CA ALA A 85 -5.91 -7.39 -7.19
C ALA A 85 -6.32 -5.95 -7.52
N LYS A 86 -7.03 -5.28 -6.60
CA LYS A 86 -7.56 -3.92 -6.77
C LYS A 86 -7.53 -3.14 -5.46
N ASN A 87 -7.61 -1.80 -5.56
CA ASN A 87 -7.82 -0.99 -4.37
C ASN A 87 -9.17 -1.34 -3.75
N PRO A 88 -9.23 -1.44 -2.42
CA PRO A 88 -10.48 -1.67 -1.73
C PRO A 88 -11.38 -0.44 -1.84
N ARG A 89 -12.68 -0.67 -1.68
CA ARG A 89 -13.64 0.40 -1.56
C ARG A 89 -13.83 0.74 -0.09
N ALA A 90 -13.62 2.00 0.25
CA ALA A 90 -13.97 2.52 1.56
C ALA A 90 -15.43 2.94 1.58
N VAL A 91 -16.09 2.62 2.67
CA VAL A 91 -17.48 3.03 2.96
C VAL A 91 -17.47 3.69 4.33
N ALA A 92 -18.13 4.84 4.43
CA ALA A 92 -18.26 5.52 5.70
C ALA A 92 -19.47 4.97 6.46
N HIS A 93 -19.21 4.47 7.64
CA HIS A 93 -20.22 3.96 8.55
C HIS A 93 -20.45 4.90 9.71
N ARG A 94 -21.71 4.99 10.15
CA ARG A 94 -22.05 5.66 11.40
C ARG A 94 -21.96 4.67 12.55
N ARG A 95 -21.43 5.10 13.68
CA ARG A 95 -21.47 4.29 14.90
C ARG A 95 -22.93 4.17 15.34
N SER A 96 -23.36 2.95 15.62
CA SER A 96 -24.73 2.70 16.11
C SER A 96 -24.94 3.33 17.48
N ARG A 97 -25.85 4.28 17.58
CA ARG A 97 -26.25 4.94 18.83
C ARG A 97 -27.77 4.94 18.95
N MET A 98 -28.29 5.12 20.16
CA MET A 98 -29.70 5.43 20.38
C MET A 98 -29.92 6.87 19.93
N GLU A 99 -30.60 7.04 18.80
CA GLU A 99 -30.76 8.33 18.10
C GLU A 99 -31.83 9.23 18.73
N HIS A 100 -32.71 8.65 19.55
CA HIS A 100 -33.91 9.30 20.10
C HIS A 100 -33.85 9.33 21.63
N GLN A 101 -34.19 10.47 22.19
CA GLN A 101 -34.25 10.68 23.64
C GLN A 101 -35.67 10.48 24.20
N VAL A 102 -36.66 10.84 23.39
CA VAL A 102 -38.09 10.85 23.79
C VAL A 102 -38.89 9.86 23.00
N TRP A 103 -38.61 9.67 21.73
CA TRP A 103 -39.30 8.71 20.88
C TRP A 103 -38.75 7.30 21.13
N ASP A 104 -39.70 6.36 21.27
CA ASP A 104 -39.42 4.93 21.55
C ASP A 104 -39.04 4.10 20.31
N GLY A 105 -39.02 4.72 19.12
CA GLY A 105 -38.72 4.05 17.84
C GLY A 105 -39.95 3.39 17.19
N ASP A 106 -41.13 3.40 17.84
CA ASP A 106 -42.32 2.83 17.25
C ASP A 106 -42.94 3.78 16.20
N PRO A 107 -43.10 3.35 14.92
CA PRO A 107 -43.77 4.13 13.90
C PRO A 107 -45.21 4.53 14.23
N GLN A 108 -45.89 3.77 15.07
CA GLN A 108 -47.28 4.06 15.46
C GLN A 108 -47.36 5.26 16.41
N THR A 109 -46.47 5.34 17.38
CA THR A 109 -46.38 6.47 18.32
C THR A 109 -46.02 7.76 17.59
N LEU A 110 -45.12 7.69 16.60
CA LEU A 110 -44.74 8.82 15.74
C LEU A 110 -45.92 9.27 14.87
N ALA A 111 -46.62 8.35 14.21
CA ALA A 111 -47.80 8.66 13.39
C ALA A 111 -48.92 9.27 14.24
N ALA A 112 -49.13 8.79 15.47
CA ALA A 112 -50.09 9.37 16.41
C ALA A 112 -49.68 10.79 16.84
N ALA A 113 -48.39 11.03 17.09
CA ALA A 113 -47.88 12.37 17.41
C ALA A 113 -48.06 13.36 16.25
N PHE A 114 -47.74 12.94 15.01
CA PHE A 114 -47.98 13.77 13.81
C PHE A 114 -49.47 14.06 13.60
N SER A 115 -50.34 13.08 13.72
CA SER A 115 -51.80 13.26 13.58
C SER A 115 -52.37 14.22 14.63
N ALA A 116 -51.95 14.08 15.90
CA ALA A 116 -52.30 14.98 16.98
C ALA A 116 -51.82 16.41 16.75
N SER A 117 -50.61 16.58 16.22
CA SER A 117 -50.05 17.87 15.85
C SER A 117 -50.85 18.53 14.71
N GLN A 118 -51.21 17.78 13.67
CA GLN A 118 -52.01 18.31 12.53
C GLN A 118 -53.44 18.65 12.97
N GLN A 119 -54.10 17.83 13.79
CA GLN A 119 -55.43 18.14 14.28
C GLN A 119 -55.47 19.37 15.19
N ALA A 120 -54.47 19.52 16.06
CA ALA A 120 -54.37 20.72 16.92
C ALA A 120 -54.15 21.98 16.04
N ALA A 121 -53.29 21.92 15.01
CA ALA A 121 -53.08 23.02 14.10
C ALA A 121 -54.36 23.39 13.30
N GLN A 122 -55.16 22.41 12.86
CA GLN A 122 -56.42 22.64 12.17
C GLN A 122 -57.50 23.25 13.07
N MET A 123 -57.52 22.90 14.35
CA MET A 123 -58.48 23.40 15.34
C MET A 123 -58.04 24.70 16.02
N GLY A 124 -56.81 25.21 15.71
CA GLY A 124 -56.26 26.38 16.39
C GLY A 124 -55.97 26.16 17.89
N LEU A 125 -55.83 24.90 18.31
CA LEU A 125 -55.52 24.53 19.69
C LEU A 125 -54.02 24.34 19.89
N PRO A 126 -53.50 24.54 21.11
CA PRO A 126 -52.10 24.24 21.37
C PRO A 126 -51.83 22.75 21.21
N VAL A 127 -50.73 22.41 20.52
CA VAL A 127 -50.32 21.03 20.31
C VAL A 127 -49.94 20.38 21.66
N PRO A 128 -50.33 19.14 21.93
CA PRO A 128 -49.98 18.44 23.16
C PRO A 128 -48.43 18.41 23.34
N PRO A 129 -47.89 18.76 24.52
CA PRO A 129 -46.47 18.86 24.73
C PRO A 129 -45.71 17.55 24.43
N ALA A 130 -46.31 16.41 24.75
CA ALA A 130 -45.72 15.12 24.46
C ALA A 130 -45.58 14.85 22.94
N ALA A 131 -46.63 15.18 22.17
CA ALA A 131 -46.57 15.05 20.71
C ALA A 131 -45.52 15.96 20.07
N THR A 132 -45.41 17.21 20.57
CA THR A 132 -44.40 18.16 20.11
C THR A 132 -43.00 17.65 20.39
N MET A 133 -42.75 17.10 21.60
CA MET A 133 -41.45 16.56 21.96
C MET A 133 -41.02 15.38 21.07
N ILE A 134 -41.93 14.44 20.81
CA ILE A 134 -41.66 13.29 19.94
C ILE A 134 -41.37 13.72 18.51
N VAL A 135 -42.16 14.65 17.95
CA VAL A 135 -41.95 15.15 16.59
C VAL A 135 -40.64 15.93 16.49
N GLN A 136 -40.32 16.80 17.46
CA GLN A 136 -39.06 17.53 17.49
C GLN A 136 -37.85 16.62 17.63
N ASP A 137 -37.89 15.61 18.49
CA ASP A 137 -36.84 14.62 18.67
C ASP A 137 -36.58 13.87 17.37
N TYR A 138 -37.64 13.40 16.70
CA TYR A 138 -37.55 12.76 15.39
C TYR A 138 -36.97 13.66 14.30
N GLU A 139 -37.45 14.91 14.19
CA GLU A 139 -36.96 15.85 13.17
C GLU A 139 -35.48 16.24 13.42
N GLN A 140 -35.08 16.45 14.67
CA GLN A 140 -33.70 16.72 15.03
C GLN A 140 -32.80 15.54 14.66
N ALA A 141 -33.17 14.31 15.06
CA ALA A 141 -32.45 13.10 14.72
C ALA A 141 -32.36 12.91 13.19
N LYS A 142 -33.46 13.10 12.47
CA LYS A 142 -33.47 12.99 11.01
C LYS A 142 -32.56 14.00 10.31
N ASN A 143 -32.56 15.26 10.76
CA ASN A 143 -31.73 16.30 10.20
C ASN A 143 -30.24 16.05 10.51
N HIS A 144 -29.94 15.64 11.73
CA HIS A 144 -28.61 15.25 12.16
C HIS A 144 -28.08 14.08 11.33
N ASN A 145 -28.90 13.02 11.17
CA ASN A 145 -28.55 11.86 10.36
C ASN A 145 -28.29 12.22 8.89
N LYS A 146 -29.11 13.07 8.30
CA LYS A 146 -28.89 13.55 6.93
C LYS A 146 -27.59 14.32 6.77
N MET A 147 -27.24 15.13 7.77
CA MET A 147 -25.97 15.85 7.80
C MET A 147 -24.79 14.87 7.87
N LEU A 148 -24.85 13.89 8.77
CA LEU A 148 -23.81 12.86 8.93
C LEU A 148 -23.66 12.01 7.66
N ASP A 149 -24.76 11.66 6.97
CA ASP A 149 -24.71 10.93 5.70
C ASP A 149 -24.01 11.74 4.59
N ASN A 150 -24.23 13.06 4.56
CA ASN A 150 -23.53 13.92 3.60
C ASN A 150 -22.05 14.07 3.94
N VAL A 151 -21.69 14.20 5.24
CA VAL A 151 -20.30 14.18 5.70
C VAL A 151 -19.62 12.85 5.35
N ALA A 152 -20.32 11.74 5.58
CA ALA A 152 -19.84 10.40 5.26
C ALA A 152 -19.52 10.28 3.76
N LYS A 153 -20.41 10.70 2.88
CA LYS A 153 -20.18 10.70 1.42
C LYS A 153 -19.02 11.61 1.00
N THR A 154 -18.91 12.78 1.63
CA THR A 154 -17.78 13.69 1.38
C THR A 154 -16.45 13.04 1.76
N LEU A 155 -16.41 12.37 2.91
CA LEU A 155 -15.24 11.67 3.40
C LEU A 155 -14.83 10.49 2.49
N GLU A 156 -15.80 9.68 2.04
CA GLU A 156 -15.57 8.61 1.06
C GLU A 156 -14.94 9.16 -0.23
N HIS A 157 -15.47 10.28 -0.71
CA HIS A 157 -15.00 10.91 -1.94
C HIS A 157 -13.57 11.46 -1.80
N LEU A 158 -13.27 12.11 -0.68
CA LEU A 158 -11.93 12.61 -0.37
C LEU A 158 -10.92 11.47 -0.26
N PHE A 159 -11.26 10.41 0.46
CA PHE A 159 -10.38 9.25 0.60
C PHE A 159 -10.09 8.62 -0.77
N ASP A 160 -11.12 8.41 -1.60
CA ASP A 160 -10.96 7.84 -2.94
C ASP A 160 -10.13 8.75 -3.87
N TYR A 161 -10.28 10.07 -3.74
CA TYR A 161 -9.45 11.05 -4.44
C TYR A 161 -7.97 10.88 -4.09
N TYR A 162 -7.61 10.89 -2.80
CA TYR A 162 -6.21 10.75 -2.38
C TYR A 162 -5.62 9.39 -2.73
N MET A 163 -6.41 8.32 -2.68
CA MET A 163 -5.97 7.00 -3.13
C MET A 163 -5.62 6.95 -4.62
N LYS A 164 -6.26 7.78 -5.45
CA LYS A 164 -6.01 7.86 -6.90
C LYS A 164 -4.88 8.83 -7.25
N GLU A 165 -4.81 9.96 -6.55
CA GLU A 165 -3.87 11.06 -6.86
C GLU A 165 -2.46 10.84 -6.31
N GLN A 166 -2.28 9.94 -5.36
CA GLN A 166 -0.96 9.65 -4.82
C GLN A 166 0.01 9.14 -5.89
N GLN A 167 1.21 9.68 -5.92
CA GLN A 167 2.30 9.24 -6.79
C GLN A 167 3.50 8.80 -5.95
N PRO A 168 4.01 7.55 -6.12
CA PRO A 168 3.49 6.49 -7.02
C PRO A 168 2.09 6.01 -6.61
N ASN A 169 1.31 5.53 -7.60
CA ASN A 169 -0.06 5.10 -7.37
C ASN A 169 -0.17 4.12 -6.19
N PHE A 170 -1.13 4.36 -5.29
CA PHE A 170 -1.37 3.57 -4.08
C PHE A 170 -1.44 2.06 -4.35
N LYS A 171 -2.14 1.66 -5.43
CA LYS A 171 -2.21 0.25 -5.84
C LYS A 171 -0.84 -0.38 -6.10
N THR A 172 0.06 0.36 -6.71
CA THR A 172 1.42 -0.11 -7.00
C THR A 172 2.23 -0.27 -5.72
N GLN A 173 2.12 0.69 -4.81
CA GLN A 173 2.77 0.67 -3.51
C GLN A 173 2.23 -0.47 -2.63
N MET A 174 0.92 -0.67 -2.58
CA MET A 174 0.32 -1.79 -1.86
C MET A 174 0.74 -3.15 -2.40
N LYS A 175 0.85 -3.31 -3.73
CA LYS A 175 1.42 -4.53 -4.31
C LYS A 175 2.87 -4.74 -3.90
N ALA A 176 3.66 -3.67 -3.84
CA ALA A 176 5.03 -3.74 -3.35
C ALA A 176 5.08 -4.11 -1.86
N LEU A 177 4.16 -3.56 -1.05
CA LEU A 177 4.01 -3.90 0.36
C LEU A 177 3.67 -5.39 0.55
N VAL A 178 2.66 -5.90 -0.16
CA VAL A 178 2.28 -7.33 -0.08
C VAL A 178 3.46 -8.24 -0.49
N ARG A 179 4.22 -7.88 -1.54
CA ARG A 179 5.45 -8.60 -1.90
C ARG A 179 6.46 -8.59 -0.74
N ARG A 180 6.63 -7.44 -0.10
CA ARG A 180 7.53 -7.27 1.05
C ARG A 180 7.09 -8.19 2.19
N VAL A 181 5.81 -8.20 2.54
CA VAL A 181 5.28 -9.08 3.60
C VAL A 181 5.53 -10.56 3.28
N VAL A 182 5.22 -11.00 2.07
CA VAL A 182 5.48 -12.38 1.63
C VAL A 182 6.98 -12.73 1.68
N THR A 183 7.85 -11.75 1.40
CA THR A 183 9.31 -11.98 1.36
C THR A 183 9.99 -11.83 2.72
N THR A 184 9.58 -10.87 3.55
CA THR A 184 10.25 -10.55 4.83
C THR A 184 9.44 -10.90 6.07
N GLY A 185 8.15 -11.23 5.91
CA GLY A 185 7.22 -11.54 7.00
C GLY A 185 6.45 -10.33 7.52
N VAL A 186 6.89 -9.09 7.24
CA VAL A 186 6.24 -7.86 7.71
C VAL A 186 6.34 -6.75 6.68
N GLY A 187 5.33 -5.90 6.64
CA GLY A 187 5.34 -4.65 5.89
C GLY A 187 4.62 -3.55 6.66
N TYR A 188 5.00 -2.30 6.42
CA TYR A 188 4.48 -1.15 7.15
C TYR A 188 3.88 -0.11 6.21
N VAL A 189 2.82 0.54 6.69
CA VAL A 189 2.29 1.77 6.11
C VAL A 189 2.26 2.83 7.19
N LYS A 190 2.76 4.01 6.88
CA LYS A 190 2.68 5.20 7.74
C LYS A 190 1.68 6.16 7.10
N VAL A 191 0.72 6.60 7.87
CA VAL A 191 -0.25 7.63 7.47
C VAL A 191 0.29 8.98 7.90
N GLY A 192 0.33 9.93 6.97
CA GLY A 192 0.80 11.28 7.19
C GLY A 192 -0.13 12.31 6.55
N PHE A 193 0.09 13.56 6.86
CA PHE A 193 -0.58 14.69 6.25
C PHE A 193 0.45 15.72 5.82
N GLN A 194 0.36 16.19 4.59
CA GLN A 194 1.28 17.16 4.01
C GLN A 194 0.54 18.44 3.67
N ARG A 195 1.17 19.58 3.96
CA ARG A 195 0.75 20.89 3.51
C ARG A 195 1.88 21.54 2.74
N ASP A 196 1.61 21.87 1.49
CA ASP A 196 2.50 22.66 0.67
C ASP A 196 2.12 24.13 0.87
N LEU A 197 2.96 24.85 1.56
CA LEU A 197 2.81 26.26 1.82
C LEU A 197 3.62 27.03 0.78
N ASP A 198 2.99 27.95 0.08
CA ASP A 198 3.67 28.83 -0.84
C ASP A 198 3.16 30.26 -0.63
N ARG A 199 3.91 31.20 -1.14
CA ARG A 199 3.49 32.58 -1.10
C ARG A 199 2.45 32.84 -2.17
N SER A 200 1.49 33.74 -1.86
CA SER A 200 0.52 34.15 -2.87
C SER A 200 1.26 34.66 -4.12
N PRO A 201 0.79 34.38 -5.34
CA PRO A 201 1.47 34.80 -6.57
C PRO A 201 1.70 36.31 -6.65
N GLU A 202 0.81 37.11 -6.01
CA GLU A 202 0.94 38.57 -5.94
C GLU A 202 2.09 39.02 -5.04
N VAL A 203 2.27 38.31 -3.89
CA VAL A 203 3.36 38.58 -2.94
C VAL A 203 4.68 38.10 -3.52
N ALA A 204 4.69 36.94 -4.16
CA ALA A 204 5.87 36.40 -4.84
C ALA A 204 6.35 37.35 -5.98
N ALA A 205 5.42 37.89 -6.76
CA ALA A 205 5.75 38.89 -7.79
C ALA A 205 6.34 40.17 -7.19
N LYS A 206 5.73 40.71 -6.11
CA LYS A 206 6.27 41.89 -5.41
C LYS A 206 7.66 41.65 -4.83
N ILE A 207 7.91 40.47 -4.25
CA ILE A 207 9.23 40.11 -3.74
C ILE A 207 10.25 40.06 -4.87
N SER A 208 9.89 39.44 -6.01
CA SER A 208 10.73 39.40 -7.20
C SER A 208 11.07 40.78 -7.74
N ASP A 209 10.07 41.69 -7.77
CA ASP A 209 10.28 43.08 -8.20
C ASP A 209 11.20 43.85 -7.25
N VAL A 210 11.02 43.72 -5.94
CA VAL A 210 11.86 44.34 -4.92
C VAL A 210 13.27 43.77 -4.97
N GLN A 211 13.44 42.46 -5.17
CA GLN A 211 14.77 41.82 -5.35
C GLN A 211 15.46 42.36 -6.62
N ALA A 212 14.75 42.47 -7.72
CA ALA A 212 15.30 43.02 -8.97
C ALA A 212 15.74 44.47 -8.79
N GLN A 213 15.00 45.29 -8.03
CA GLN A 213 15.37 46.67 -7.70
C GLN A 213 16.59 46.74 -6.79
N LEU A 214 16.67 45.90 -5.77
CA LEU A 214 17.84 45.77 -4.88
C LEU A 214 19.09 45.37 -5.66
N ASP A 215 18.99 44.37 -6.56
CA ASP A 215 20.10 43.95 -7.38
C ASP A 215 20.54 45.01 -8.40
N PHE A 216 19.59 45.77 -8.90
CA PHE A 216 19.89 46.90 -9.78
C PHE A 216 20.65 48.01 -9.00
N LEU A 217 20.15 48.41 -7.81
CA LEU A 217 20.81 49.43 -6.98
C LEU A 217 22.20 48.98 -6.52
N ARG A 218 22.34 47.74 -6.11
CA ARG A 218 23.66 47.15 -5.76
C ARG A 218 24.64 47.17 -6.91
N ARG A 219 24.20 46.87 -8.15
CA ARG A 219 25.03 46.95 -9.35
C ARG A 219 25.44 48.39 -9.69
N VAL A 220 24.51 49.34 -9.56
CA VAL A 220 24.76 50.76 -9.77
C VAL A 220 25.72 51.30 -8.72
N SER A 221 25.53 50.96 -7.46
CA SER A 221 26.42 51.33 -6.36
C SER A 221 27.82 50.74 -6.52
N MET A 222 27.94 49.45 -6.91
CA MET A 222 29.23 48.86 -7.26
C MET A 222 29.95 49.53 -8.44
N GLN A 223 29.23 50.08 -9.42
CA GLN A 223 29.79 50.79 -10.55
C GLN A 223 30.19 52.23 -10.20
N ALA A 224 29.51 52.85 -9.23
CA ALA A 224 29.75 54.26 -8.85
C ALA A 224 30.85 54.43 -7.78
N ALA A 225 31.06 53.43 -6.92
CA ALA A 225 31.93 53.50 -5.73
C ALA A 225 33.13 52.57 -5.86
N ASP A 226 33.97 52.68 -6.83
CA ASP A 226 35.30 52.02 -6.93
C ASP A 226 35.53 50.79 -5.98
N GLY A 227 34.44 50.00 -5.68
CA GLY A 227 34.47 48.75 -4.92
C GLY A 227 33.92 48.79 -3.49
N ASP A 228 33.54 49.91 -2.92
CA ASP A 228 32.87 50.00 -1.61
C ASP A 228 31.36 50.14 -1.82
N ILE A 229 30.59 49.19 -1.29
CA ILE A 229 29.11 49.23 -1.27
C ILE A 229 28.75 50.09 -0.04
N ASP A 230 28.09 51.21 -0.28
CA ASP A 230 27.49 52.04 0.79
C ASP A 230 26.18 51.28 1.23
N GLU A 231 26.29 50.39 2.23
CA GLU A 231 25.16 49.68 2.80
C GLU A 231 24.19 50.59 3.55
N ASP A 232 24.60 51.83 3.82
CA ASP A 232 23.83 52.89 4.49
C ASP A 232 22.99 53.74 3.54
N ASP A 233 22.80 53.33 2.28
CA ASP A 233 21.90 54.05 1.35
C ASP A 233 20.45 53.87 1.81
N PRO A 234 19.75 54.98 2.14
CA PRO A 234 18.38 54.93 2.64
C PRO A 234 17.40 54.27 1.70
N GLN A 235 17.67 54.22 0.40
CA GLN A 235 16.84 53.50 -0.57
C GLN A 235 17.00 51.98 -0.49
N ILE A 236 18.19 51.49 -0.20
CA ILE A 236 18.48 50.07 0.03
C ILE A 236 17.84 49.60 1.32
N GLU A 237 17.92 50.42 2.38
CA GLU A 237 17.30 50.13 3.66
C GLU A 237 15.76 50.09 3.58
N GLU A 238 15.12 51.01 2.85
CA GLU A 238 13.66 51.03 2.62
C GLU A 238 13.21 49.80 1.86
N LEU A 239 13.94 49.37 0.82
CA LEU A 239 13.64 48.17 0.05
C LEU A 239 13.89 46.90 0.86
N MET A 240 14.92 46.86 1.71
CA MET A 240 15.14 45.73 2.63
C MET A 240 14.00 45.60 3.66
N LEU A 241 13.56 46.71 4.25
CA LEU A 241 12.38 46.73 5.14
C LEU A 241 11.11 46.28 4.44
N SER A 242 10.89 46.75 3.19
CA SER A 242 9.73 46.31 2.41
C SER A 242 9.79 44.82 2.08
N MET A 243 10.97 44.31 1.73
CA MET A 243 11.19 42.88 1.51
C MET A 243 10.96 42.05 2.77
N GLN A 244 11.44 42.53 3.92
CA GLN A 244 11.20 41.88 5.20
C GLN A 244 9.71 41.86 5.58
N ALA A 245 8.99 42.94 5.32
CA ALA A 245 7.54 43.01 5.51
C ALA A 245 6.80 42.02 4.62
N LEU A 246 7.14 41.96 3.31
CA LEU A 246 6.58 40.97 2.37
C LEU A 246 6.96 39.52 2.72
N MET A 247 8.15 39.32 3.27
CA MET A 247 8.57 37.98 3.76
C MET A 247 7.83 37.56 5.04
N SER A 248 7.30 38.49 5.81
CA SER A 248 6.52 38.22 7.02
C SER A 248 5.04 38.01 6.74
N GLU A 249 4.55 38.20 5.48
CA GLU A 249 3.18 37.86 5.14
C GLU A 249 2.93 36.35 5.24
N ASP A 250 1.73 35.98 5.68
CA ASP A 250 1.36 34.59 5.91
C ASP A 250 1.42 33.79 4.60
N MET A 251 1.98 32.60 4.68
CA MET A 251 2.01 31.66 3.58
C MET A 251 0.59 31.11 3.31
N VAL A 252 0.22 30.99 2.05
CA VAL A 252 -1.04 30.41 1.63
C VAL A 252 -0.83 28.91 1.37
N THR A 253 -1.75 28.09 1.87
CA THR A 253 -1.76 26.67 1.56
C THR A 253 -2.13 26.48 0.10
N VAL A 254 -1.17 26.00 -0.70
CA VAL A 254 -1.37 25.70 -2.13
C VAL A 254 -2.02 24.34 -2.31
N ARG A 255 -1.54 23.38 -1.55
CA ARG A 255 -2.01 22.00 -1.57
C ARG A 255 -1.89 21.41 -0.18
N GLU A 256 -2.92 20.71 0.23
CA GLU A 256 -2.88 19.88 1.43
C GLU A 256 -3.50 18.53 1.17
N GLY A 257 -3.06 17.52 1.88
CA GLY A 257 -3.66 16.21 1.72
C GLY A 257 -3.00 15.08 2.46
N LEU A 258 -3.68 13.97 2.39
CA LEU A 258 -3.28 12.71 2.99
C LEU A 258 -2.12 12.08 2.20
N VAL A 259 -1.12 11.62 2.91
CA VAL A 259 0.04 10.93 2.34
C VAL A 259 0.20 9.56 2.99
N PHE A 260 0.45 8.54 2.16
CA PHE A 260 0.80 7.21 2.61
C PHE A 260 2.25 6.93 2.28
N ASP A 261 3.04 6.67 3.30
CA ASP A 261 4.42 6.22 3.18
C ASP A 261 4.52 4.72 3.45
N PHE A 262 5.47 4.05 2.80
CA PHE A 262 5.65 2.59 2.85
C PHE A 262 7.06 2.24 3.33
N PRO A 263 7.34 2.41 4.63
CA PRO A 263 8.65 2.16 5.20
C PRO A 263 9.18 0.76 4.91
N GLU A 264 10.50 0.61 4.84
CA GLU A 264 11.11 -0.71 4.71
C GLU A 264 10.88 -1.57 5.96
N ALA A 265 10.94 -2.90 5.82
CA ALA A 265 10.67 -3.83 6.92
C ALA A 265 11.62 -3.65 8.13
N ASN A 266 12.81 -3.14 7.91
CA ASN A 266 13.85 -2.91 8.91
C ASN A 266 13.99 -1.44 9.35
N SER A 267 13.23 -0.52 8.74
CA SER A 267 13.26 0.91 9.12
C SER A 267 12.35 1.24 10.29
N ILE A 268 11.40 0.35 10.62
CA ILE A 268 10.59 0.51 11.83
C ILE A 268 11.22 -0.31 12.96
N ILE A 269 11.73 0.39 13.94
CA ILE A 269 12.37 -0.20 15.14
C ILE A 269 11.33 -0.20 16.25
N ILE A 270 11.08 -1.38 16.82
CA ILE A 270 9.99 -1.60 17.76
C ILE A 270 10.57 -1.91 19.14
N ASP A 271 9.89 -1.44 20.17
CA ASP A 271 10.21 -1.78 21.57
C ASP A 271 10.31 -3.30 21.76
N PRO A 272 11.39 -3.84 22.31
CA PRO A 272 11.54 -5.27 22.62
C PRO A 272 10.40 -5.87 23.47
N MET A 273 9.64 -5.03 24.18
CA MET A 273 8.48 -5.47 24.98
C MET A 273 7.21 -5.70 24.15
N CYS A 274 7.24 -5.42 22.86
CA CYS A 274 6.13 -5.66 21.93
C CYS A 274 5.89 -7.18 21.80
N ARG A 275 4.59 -7.59 21.85
CA ARG A 275 4.19 -9.00 21.75
C ARG A 275 3.54 -9.31 20.41
N GLN A 276 2.81 -8.35 19.84
CA GLN A 276 2.13 -8.49 18.56
C GLN A 276 2.44 -7.30 17.69
N LEU A 277 2.75 -7.54 16.42
CA LEU A 277 3.06 -6.50 15.45
C LEU A 277 1.83 -5.70 15.07
N ARG A 278 0.69 -6.37 14.93
CA ARG A 278 -0.57 -5.70 14.63
C ARG A 278 -0.99 -4.85 15.83
N GLY A 279 -1.16 -3.55 15.61
CA GLY A 279 -1.49 -2.59 16.68
C GLY A 279 -0.37 -2.35 17.70
N PHE A 280 0.83 -2.94 17.55
CA PHE A 280 1.99 -2.81 18.44
C PHE A 280 1.66 -3.09 19.91
N VAL A 281 0.96 -4.19 20.15
CA VAL A 281 0.49 -4.57 21.49
C VAL A 281 1.68 -4.82 22.42
N GLY A 282 1.70 -4.12 23.57
CA GLY A 282 2.78 -4.21 24.56
C GLY A 282 3.94 -3.23 24.32
N ALA A 283 4.03 -2.62 23.14
CA ALA A 283 5.06 -1.61 22.87
C ALA A 283 4.78 -0.32 23.62
N SER A 284 5.80 0.25 24.23
CA SER A 284 5.77 1.58 24.83
C SER A 284 6.16 2.67 23.83
N TRP A 285 7.00 2.32 22.87
CA TRP A 285 7.48 3.24 21.84
C TRP A 285 7.76 2.48 20.53
N ILE A 286 7.69 3.21 19.42
CA ILE A 286 8.18 2.77 18.12
C ILE A 286 9.03 3.89 17.52
N CYS A 287 9.92 3.53 16.62
CA CYS A 287 10.81 4.48 15.97
C CYS A 287 10.83 4.22 14.46
N HIS A 288 10.65 5.27 13.67
CA HIS A 288 10.89 5.27 12.24
C HIS A 288 12.28 5.81 11.94
N GLU A 289 13.10 5.01 11.30
CA GLU A 289 14.46 5.35 10.88
C GLU A 289 14.45 5.84 9.44
N LEU A 290 14.96 7.03 9.24
CA LEU A 290 15.04 7.73 7.96
C LEU A 290 16.50 8.02 7.62
N TYR A 291 16.81 8.07 6.34
CA TYR A 291 18.10 8.48 5.81
C TYR A 291 17.89 9.70 4.92
N LEU A 292 18.32 10.86 5.41
CA LEU A 292 18.13 12.15 4.76
C LEU A 292 19.47 12.77 4.43
N THR A 293 19.52 13.55 3.36
CA THR A 293 20.68 14.41 3.07
C THR A 293 20.73 15.56 4.07
N PRO A 294 21.89 16.18 4.33
CA PRO A 294 21.99 17.35 5.19
C PRO A 294 21.07 18.51 4.75
N ASP A 295 20.90 18.66 3.42
CA ASP A 295 20.06 19.71 2.84
C ASP A 295 18.57 19.43 3.13
N GLU A 296 18.11 18.18 3.00
CA GLU A 296 16.75 17.78 3.41
C GLU A 296 16.51 17.95 4.90
N VAL A 297 17.52 17.66 5.76
CA VAL A 297 17.40 17.91 7.20
C VAL A 297 17.26 19.41 7.48
N MET A 298 18.01 20.26 6.77
CA MET A 298 17.90 21.70 6.87
C MET A 298 16.52 22.20 6.41
N GLU A 299 16.00 21.65 5.32
CA GLU A 299 14.67 22.00 4.79
C GLU A 299 13.54 21.60 5.75
N ILE A 300 13.58 20.35 6.26
CA ILE A 300 12.49 19.80 7.07
C ILE A 300 12.54 20.29 8.51
N TYR A 301 13.74 20.33 9.11
CA TYR A 301 13.92 20.61 10.54
C TYR A 301 14.55 21.97 10.85
N SER A 302 14.99 22.71 9.83
CA SER A 302 15.69 24.00 9.97
C SER A 302 16.97 23.91 10.81
N VAL A 303 17.66 22.74 10.78
CA VAL A 303 18.88 22.46 11.53
C VAL A 303 20.01 22.15 10.54
N ASP A 304 21.06 22.97 10.54
CA ASP A 304 22.25 22.75 9.70
C ASP A 304 23.20 21.75 10.39
N LEU A 305 23.13 20.49 9.94
CA LEU A 305 24.00 19.43 10.46
C LEU A 305 25.35 19.34 9.72
N LYS A 306 25.50 19.98 8.56
CA LYS A 306 26.66 19.89 7.67
C LYS A 306 27.08 18.42 7.43
N THR A 307 28.31 18.21 7.01
CA THR A 307 28.86 16.88 6.72
C THR A 307 29.35 16.13 7.97
N GLN A 308 29.22 16.72 9.16
CA GLN A 308 29.80 16.18 10.39
C GLN A 308 29.09 14.92 10.90
N TYR A 309 27.81 14.76 10.60
CA TYR A 309 26.94 13.67 11.12
C TYR A 309 26.55 12.63 10.05
N LEU A 310 27.29 12.60 8.93
CA LEU A 310 27.06 11.59 7.90
C LEU A 310 27.36 10.20 8.43
N SER A 311 26.41 9.30 8.32
CA SER A 311 26.51 7.92 8.80
C SER A 311 26.40 6.87 7.69
N HIS A 312 25.90 7.26 6.51
CA HIS A 312 25.64 6.38 5.39
C HIS A 312 26.13 7.01 4.09
N ASP A 313 26.41 6.17 3.09
CA ASP A 313 26.64 6.63 1.73
C ASP A 313 25.31 7.04 1.06
N MET A 314 25.37 7.70 -0.12
CA MET A 314 24.19 8.11 -0.90
C MET A 314 23.24 6.94 -1.29
N LYS A 315 23.64 5.70 -1.08
CA LYS A 315 22.80 4.51 -1.30
C LYS A 315 22.18 3.97 0.00
N GLY A 316 22.22 4.74 1.08
CA GLY A 316 21.69 4.35 2.39
C GLY A 316 22.44 3.18 3.02
N ARG A 317 23.75 3.00 2.72
CA ARG A 317 24.57 1.93 3.26
C ARG A 317 25.40 2.45 4.40
N LEU A 318 25.46 1.67 5.49
CA LEU A 318 26.37 1.94 6.59
C LEU A 318 27.82 2.04 6.10
N THR A 319 28.52 3.11 6.46
CA THR A 319 29.93 3.32 6.18
C THR A 319 30.85 2.77 7.28
N GLY A 320 30.61 1.58 7.83
CA GLY A 320 31.37 1.01 8.94
C GLY A 320 31.64 -0.48 8.81
N PRO A 321 32.70 -1.04 9.43
CA PRO A 321 33.15 -2.42 9.21
C PRO A 321 32.22 -3.53 9.73
N SER A 322 31.12 -3.21 10.35
CA SER A 322 30.22 -4.19 11.00
C SER A 322 28.94 -4.51 10.24
N ASP A 323 28.75 -4.01 9.03
CA ASP A 323 27.55 -4.32 8.24
C ASP A 323 27.81 -5.49 7.27
N PRO A 324 27.06 -6.60 7.35
CA PRO A 324 27.17 -7.69 6.37
C PRO A 324 26.81 -7.29 4.94
N TYR A 325 26.26 -6.09 4.72
CA TYR A 325 26.10 -5.50 3.38
C TYR A 325 27.34 -4.78 2.85
N GLN A 326 28.38 -4.58 3.65
CA GLN A 326 29.64 -3.94 3.23
C GLN A 326 30.40 -4.69 2.16
N ASN A 327 30.14 -5.97 1.93
CA ASN A 327 30.70 -6.70 0.79
C ASN A 327 30.11 -6.26 -0.56
N ARG A 328 29.21 -5.28 -0.60
CA ARG A 328 28.83 -4.60 -1.82
C ARG A 328 29.65 -3.34 -2.00
N VAL A 329 30.86 -3.54 -2.56
CA VAL A 329 31.70 -2.51 -3.12
C VAL A 329 32.08 -1.41 -2.12
N SER A 330 33.09 -1.69 -1.34
CA SER A 330 34.03 -0.68 -0.87
C SER A 330 34.61 -0.01 -2.12
N TYR A 331 34.05 1.09 -2.57
CA TYR A 331 34.74 1.99 -3.48
C TYR A 331 35.79 2.72 -2.65
N GLY A 332 37.04 2.29 -2.83
CA GLY A 332 38.25 2.98 -2.50
C GLY A 332 38.28 3.60 -1.11
N GLU A 333 38.93 2.90 -0.18
CA GLU A 333 39.58 3.52 0.96
C GLU A 333 40.51 4.63 0.44
N THR A 334 40.00 5.84 0.37
CA THR A 334 40.79 7.04 0.48
C THR A 334 40.26 7.79 1.68
N ASN A 335 40.98 7.67 2.78
CA ASN A 335 40.70 8.20 4.11
C ASN A 335 40.72 9.73 4.19
N ASP A 336 40.75 10.50 3.09
CA ASP A 336 41.03 11.93 3.14
C ASP A 336 40.00 12.89 2.54
N GLU A 337 38.97 12.38 1.88
CA GLU A 337 37.82 13.22 1.52
C GLU A 337 36.56 12.44 1.85
N ARG A 338 35.98 12.62 3.05
CA ARG A 338 34.58 12.35 3.27
C ARG A 338 33.85 13.13 2.19
N SER A 339 33.39 12.41 1.17
CA SER A 339 32.60 13.05 0.13
C SER A 339 31.50 13.86 0.81
N ALA A 340 31.30 15.11 0.39
CA ALA A 340 30.24 15.97 0.88
C ALA A 340 28.85 15.34 0.68
N GLU A 341 28.80 14.23 -0.03
CA GLU A 341 27.61 13.45 -0.37
C GLU A 341 27.48 12.24 0.56
N GLY A 342 26.61 12.33 1.51
CA GLY A 342 26.25 11.24 2.43
C GLY A 342 24.92 11.48 3.08
N LEU A 343 24.41 10.48 3.80
CA LEU A 343 23.12 10.52 4.45
C LEU A 343 23.28 10.59 5.97
N VAL A 344 22.45 11.40 6.58
CA VAL A 344 22.27 11.48 8.03
C VAL A 344 21.18 10.50 8.44
N GLN A 345 21.44 9.72 9.47
CA GLN A 345 20.45 8.82 10.06
C GLN A 345 19.59 9.59 11.05
N VAL A 346 18.31 9.73 10.74
CA VAL A 346 17.31 10.42 11.55
C VAL A 346 16.35 9.41 12.15
N TRP A 347 15.96 9.60 13.37
CA TRP A 347 15.02 8.78 14.09
C TRP A 347 13.82 9.60 14.55
N GLU A 348 12.64 9.23 14.10
CA GLU A 348 11.35 9.72 14.59
C GLU A 348 10.82 8.73 15.62
N VAL A 349 10.88 9.07 16.88
CA VAL A 349 10.46 8.22 17.99
C VAL A 349 9.09 8.65 18.48
N TYR A 350 8.15 7.74 18.47
CA TYR A 350 6.81 7.92 19.02
C TYR A 350 6.77 7.25 20.40
N ASP A 351 6.61 8.03 21.46
CA ASP A 351 6.51 7.52 22.83
C ASP A 351 5.08 7.62 23.34
N ARG A 352 4.41 6.46 23.44
CA ARG A 352 3.03 6.39 23.91
C ARG A 352 2.87 6.79 25.37
N LYS A 353 3.92 6.62 26.20
CA LYS A 353 3.84 6.95 27.63
C LYS A 353 3.76 8.44 27.87
N THR A 354 4.51 9.20 27.09
CA THR A 354 4.54 10.67 27.20
C THR A 354 3.57 11.33 26.22
N GLY A 355 3.09 10.60 25.20
CA GLY A 355 2.26 11.13 24.12
C GLY A 355 3.03 12.06 23.17
N VAL A 356 4.37 11.94 23.12
CA VAL A 356 5.25 12.88 22.43
C VAL A 356 6.03 12.16 21.32
N GLN A 357 6.26 12.88 20.23
CA GLN A 357 7.18 12.50 19.14
C GLN A 357 8.52 13.23 19.35
N TYR A 358 9.63 12.47 19.26
CA TYR A 358 10.98 13.00 19.32
C TYR A 358 11.67 12.79 17.97
N CYS A 359 12.28 13.85 17.42
CA CYS A 359 13.09 13.77 16.19
C CYS A 359 14.55 13.98 16.59
N ILE A 360 15.39 12.94 16.39
CA ILE A 360 16.80 12.94 16.77
C ILE A 360 17.68 12.43 15.63
N ALA A 361 18.89 12.92 15.52
CA ALA A 361 19.87 12.42 14.56
C ALA A 361 21.01 11.66 15.25
N ASN A 362 21.53 10.64 14.59
CA ASN A 362 22.62 9.85 15.15
C ASN A 362 23.88 10.67 15.32
N GLY A 363 24.37 10.78 16.56
CA GLY A 363 25.55 11.55 16.92
C GLY A 363 25.27 13.01 17.24
N TYR A 364 24.11 13.57 16.89
CA TYR A 364 23.72 14.91 17.28
C TYR A 364 23.18 14.91 18.72
N ASN A 365 23.58 15.92 19.51
CA ASN A 365 23.35 15.94 20.95
C ASN A 365 22.08 16.70 21.37
N ASP A 366 21.28 17.16 20.42
CA ASP A 366 20.02 17.85 20.69
C ASP A 366 18.90 17.27 19.81
N PHE A 367 17.70 17.77 19.97
CA PHE A 367 16.57 17.41 19.11
C PHE A 367 16.66 18.17 17.78
N LEU A 368 16.26 17.51 16.68
CA LEU A 368 16.09 18.18 15.39
C LEU A 368 14.85 19.09 15.40
N ARG A 369 13.83 18.68 16.14
CA ARG A 369 12.60 19.44 16.36
C ARG A 369 12.22 19.35 17.83
N GLU A 370 11.66 20.42 18.37
CA GLU A 370 11.14 20.41 19.74
C GLU A 370 10.17 19.24 19.94
N PRO A 371 10.29 18.48 21.06
CA PRO A 371 9.37 17.40 21.38
C PRO A 371 7.93 17.90 21.43
N MET A 372 7.06 17.34 20.62
CA MET A 372 5.66 17.73 20.48
C MET A 372 4.75 16.52 20.28
N SER A 373 3.44 16.72 20.30
CA SER A 373 2.50 15.68 19.93
C SER A 373 2.76 15.23 18.49
N PRO A 374 2.49 13.95 18.14
CA PRO A 374 2.62 13.48 16.78
C PRO A 374 1.94 14.39 15.76
N ASP A 375 2.56 14.56 14.58
CA ASP A 375 2.05 15.41 13.50
C ASP A 375 0.64 15.01 13.08
N VAL A 376 0.33 13.73 13.18
CA VAL A 376 -0.97 13.16 12.87
C VAL A 376 -1.56 12.52 14.10
N LYS A 377 -2.76 12.92 14.47
CA LYS A 377 -3.49 12.36 15.60
C LYS A 377 -4.42 11.25 15.12
N VAL A 378 -4.15 10.02 15.56
CA VAL A 378 -4.97 8.85 15.33
C VAL A 378 -5.39 8.20 16.64
N GLU A 379 -6.55 7.53 16.65
CA GLU A 379 -7.12 6.89 17.85
C GLU A 379 -6.14 5.90 18.51
N THR A 380 -5.37 5.19 17.69
CA THR A 380 -4.38 4.20 18.14
C THR A 380 -3.07 4.80 18.65
N PHE A 381 -2.87 6.11 18.55
CA PHE A 381 -1.63 6.85 18.79
C PHE A 381 -0.55 6.63 17.72
N TRP A 382 -0.42 5.41 17.17
CA TRP A 382 0.59 5.08 16.19
C TRP A 382 0.15 5.47 14.78
N PRO A 383 0.89 6.35 14.06
CA PRO A 383 0.61 6.62 12.64
C PRO A 383 1.12 5.52 11.71
N VAL A 384 1.75 4.48 12.26
CA VAL A 384 2.30 3.34 11.53
C VAL A 384 1.45 2.11 11.78
N PHE A 385 1.17 1.35 10.71
CA PHE A 385 0.39 0.12 10.72
C PHE A 385 1.23 -1.02 10.16
N ALA A 386 1.14 -2.20 10.78
CA ALA A 386 1.89 -3.38 10.37
C ALA A 386 0.99 -4.41 9.71
N LEU A 387 1.36 -4.89 8.53
CA LEU A 387 0.75 -6.04 7.86
C LEU A 387 1.61 -7.28 8.08
N VAL A 388 1.00 -8.33 8.57
CA VAL A 388 1.60 -9.66 8.80
C VAL A 388 0.62 -10.75 8.39
N PHE A 389 1.11 -11.88 7.85
CA PHE A 389 0.26 -13.00 7.43
C PHE A 389 0.45 -14.25 8.28
N ASN A 390 1.66 -14.52 8.75
CA ASN A 390 2.02 -15.75 9.45
C ASN A 390 2.37 -15.45 10.92
N GLU A 391 1.57 -14.61 11.58
CA GLU A 391 1.87 -14.20 12.96
C GLU A 391 1.73 -15.39 13.91
N VAL A 392 2.80 -15.65 14.66
CA VAL A 392 2.85 -16.64 15.73
C VAL A 392 3.45 -15.99 16.95
N GLU A 393 2.71 -15.96 18.04
CA GLU A 393 3.21 -15.40 19.30
C GLU A 393 4.37 -16.23 19.84
N HIS A 394 5.53 -15.60 20.03
CA HIS A 394 6.72 -16.22 20.57
C HIS A 394 7.46 -15.26 21.50
N GLN A 395 8.00 -15.78 22.60
CA GLN A 395 8.63 -14.94 23.64
C GLN A 395 9.90 -14.20 23.16
N ASP A 396 10.69 -14.83 22.28
CA ASP A 396 11.98 -14.28 21.82
C ASP A 396 11.96 -13.75 20.39
N HIS A 397 10.88 -13.96 19.67
CA HIS A 397 10.75 -13.58 18.26
C HIS A 397 9.46 -12.83 18.00
N LEU A 398 9.60 -11.54 17.74
CA LEU A 398 8.47 -10.69 17.38
C LEU A 398 8.02 -10.88 15.93
N TYR A 399 9.00 -11.06 15.03
CA TYR A 399 8.73 -11.10 13.59
C TYR A 399 8.35 -12.51 13.12
N PRO A 400 7.21 -12.66 12.41
CA PRO A 400 6.77 -13.95 11.90
C PRO A 400 7.67 -14.48 10.79
N PRO A 401 7.64 -15.80 10.51
CA PRO A 401 8.32 -16.37 9.38
C PRO A 401 7.72 -15.87 8.06
N SER A 402 8.56 -15.50 7.11
CA SER A 402 8.14 -15.18 5.74
C SER A 402 7.79 -16.47 4.97
N ASP A 403 6.96 -16.37 3.92
CA ASP A 403 6.71 -17.49 3.01
C ASP A 403 8.03 -18.01 2.41
N ILE A 404 8.98 -17.09 2.14
CA ILE A 404 10.31 -17.45 1.62
C ILE A 404 11.06 -18.31 2.62
N SER A 405 11.06 -17.94 3.91
CA SER A 405 11.76 -18.72 4.92
C SER A 405 11.20 -20.13 5.10
N LEU A 406 9.90 -20.32 4.84
CA LEU A 406 9.25 -21.62 4.88
C LEU A 406 9.60 -22.48 3.67
N LEU A 407 9.74 -21.86 2.50
CA LEU A 407 10.01 -22.55 1.22
C LEU A 407 11.50 -22.75 0.93
N LEU A 408 12.38 -22.02 1.59
CA LEU A 408 13.81 -21.99 1.29
C LEU A 408 14.49 -23.37 1.39
N PRO A 409 14.18 -24.23 2.40
CA PRO A 409 14.77 -25.59 2.45
C PRO A 409 14.42 -26.44 1.22
N MET A 410 13.17 -26.34 0.73
CA MET A 410 12.70 -27.08 -0.44
C MET A 410 13.33 -26.53 -1.74
N GLN A 411 13.51 -25.21 -1.83
CA GLN A 411 14.23 -24.57 -2.93
C GLN A 411 15.69 -25.07 -3.01
N HIS A 412 16.36 -25.20 -1.88
CA HIS A 412 17.73 -25.72 -1.81
C HIS A 412 17.80 -27.15 -2.27
N GLU A 413 16.89 -28.00 -1.78
CA GLU A 413 16.85 -29.40 -2.14
C GLU A 413 16.58 -29.56 -3.64
N TYR A 414 15.65 -28.78 -4.19
CA TYR A 414 15.38 -28.74 -5.62
C TYR A 414 16.64 -28.37 -6.43
N ASN A 415 17.31 -27.30 -6.06
CA ASN A 415 18.52 -26.84 -6.73
C ASN A 415 19.62 -27.91 -6.70
N ARG A 416 19.82 -28.55 -5.53
CA ARG A 416 20.82 -29.62 -5.32
C ARG A 416 20.52 -30.85 -6.17
N ALA A 417 19.27 -31.31 -6.18
CA ALA A 417 18.86 -32.46 -6.99
C ALA A 417 19.08 -32.20 -8.48
N ARG A 418 18.73 -31.03 -8.96
CA ARG A 418 18.89 -30.63 -10.39
C ARG A 418 20.35 -30.40 -10.76
N GLN A 419 21.15 -29.85 -9.86
CA GLN A 419 22.59 -29.68 -10.06
C GLN A 419 23.29 -31.03 -10.10
N GLY A 420 22.98 -31.95 -9.16
CA GLY A 420 23.54 -33.30 -9.14
C GLY A 420 23.22 -34.06 -10.43
N LEU A 421 21.98 -33.96 -10.94
CA LEU A 421 21.63 -34.55 -12.25
C LEU A 421 22.44 -33.93 -13.40
N ARG A 422 22.65 -32.59 -13.39
CA ARG A 422 23.48 -31.90 -14.38
C ARG A 422 24.91 -32.37 -14.36
N GLU A 423 25.49 -32.53 -13.19
CA GLU A 423 26.85 -33.02 -13.00
C GLU A 423 26.99 -34.47 -13.43
N HIS A 424 26.00 -35.32 -13.07
CA HIS A 424 25.99 -36.71 -13.47
C HIS A 424 25.90 -36.85 -15.00
N ARG A 425 25.08 -36.07 -15.67
CA ARG A 425 24.99 -36.01 -17.14
C ARG A 425 26.33 -35.55 -17.76
N ARG A 426 27.00 -34.58 -17.14
CA ARG A 426 28.35 -34.15 -17.59
C ARG A 426 29.40 -35.25 -17.37
N ALA A 427 29.32 -35.95 -16.26
CA ALA A 427 30.23 -37.07 -15.95
C ALA A 427 30.06 -38.25 -16.92
N ASN A 428 28.81 -38.48 -17.36
CA ASN A 428 28.46 -39.58 -18.31
C ASN A 428 28.65 -39.21 -19.76
N ARG A 429 29.28 -38.07 -20.10
CA ARG A 429 29.68 -37.84 -21.49
C ARG A 429 30.64 -38.96 -21.94
N PRO A 430 30.58 -39.37 -23.21
CA PRO A 430 31.49 -40.38 -23.72
C PRO A 430 32.94 -40.04 -23.41
N LYS A 431 33.59 -40.93 -22.71
CA LYS A 431 35.03 -40.82 -22.38
C LYS A 431 35.72 -42.07 -22.92
N TYR A 432 36.87 -41.86 -23.43
CA TYR A 432 37.70 -42.92 -23.98
C TYR A 432 39.00 -43.00 -23.19
N ALA A 433 39.43 -44.21 -22.92
CA ALA A 433 40.71 -44.46 -22.31
C ALA A 433 41.63 -45.10 -23.40
N ALA A 434 42.83 -44.60 -23.48
CA ALA A 434 43.89 -45.14 -24.30
C ALA A 434 45.14 -45.32 -23.46
N PRO A 435 45.97 -46.35 -23.73
CA PRO A 435 47.26 -46.50 -23.04
C PRO A 435 48.16 -45.28 -23.29
N ALA A 436 48.93 -44.87 -22.26
CA ALA A 436 49.80 -43.73 -22.36
C ALA A 436 50.85 -43.89 -23.48
N GLY A 437 51.02 -42.90 -24.34
CA GLY A 437 52.01 -42.90 -25.41
C GLY A 437 51.63 -43.61 -26.66
N VAL A 438 50.40 -44.19 -26.79
CA VAL A 438 49.95 -44.89 -28.00
C VAL A 438 49.30 -43.91 -29.02
N LEU A 439 48.65 -42.86 -28.52
CA LEU A 439 48.02 -41.83 -29.33
C LEU A 439 48.90 -40.58 -29.41
N GLU A 440 49.15 -40.09 -30.60
CA GLU A 440 49.81 -38.78 -30.79
C GLU A 440 48.88 -37.63 -30.41
N ASP A 441 49.49 -36.47 -30.08
CA ASP A 441 48.73 -35.32 -29.63
C ASP A 441 47.78 -34.79 -30.67
N ALA A 442 48.14 -34.92 -31.97
CA ALA A 442 47.28 -34.60 -33.12
C ALA A 442 46.03 -35.46 -33.21
N ASP A 443 46.14 -36.76 -32.89
CA ASP A 443 45.01 -37.71 -32.85
C ASP A 443 44.11 -37.44 -31.65
N LYS A 444 44.70 -37.08 -30.51
CA LYS A 444 43.91 -36.67 -29.33
C LYS A 444 43.10 -35.43 -29.59
N GLU A 445 43.69 -34.40 -30.27
CA GLU A 445 42.98 -33.19 -30.66
C GLU A 445 41.86 -33.43 -31.62
N LYS A 446 42.06 -34.29 -32.63
CA LYS A 446 41.02 -34.71 -33.56
C LYS A 446 39.86 -35.43 -32.86
N LEU A 447 40.15 -36.29 -31.87
CA LEU A 447 39.14 -36.97 -31.06
C LEU A 447 38.39 -36.02 -30.14
N ALA A 448 39.01 -34.96 -29.66
CA ALA A 448 38.39 -33.97 -28.79
C ALA A 448 37.51 -32.96 -29.54
N THR A 449 37.87 -32.58 -30.76
CA THR A 449 37.26 -31.44 -31.51
C THR A 449 36.38 -31.86 -32.67
N HIS A 450 36.18 -33.18 -32.95
CA HIS A 450 35.43 -33.64 -34.10
C HIS A 450 33.94 -33.24 -34.09
N PRO A 451 33.38 -32.82 -35.21
CA PRO A 451 31.96 -32.59 -35.32
C PRO A 451 31.16 -33.92 -35.30
N ALA A 452 29.86 -33.83 -34.98
CA ALA A 452 28.99 -34.97 -34.95
C ALA A 452 28.96 -35.65 -36.35
N ASN A 453 29.05 -36.98 -36.35
CA ASN A 453 29.09 -37.83 -37.58
C ASN A 453 30.38 -37.70 -38.45
N ALA A 454 31.48 -37.20 -37.88
CA ALA A 454 32.77 -37.14 -38.56
C ALA A 454 33.44 -38.53 -38.59
N VAL A 455 34.12 -38.84 -39.69
CA VAL A 455 35.05 -39.95 -39.74
C VAL A 455 36.42 -39.46 -39.26
N ILE A 456 36.93 -40.08 -38.22
CA ILE A 456 38.21 -39.69 -37.64
C ILE A 456 39.27 -40.71 -38.08
N GLU A 457 40.27 -40.21 -38.81
CA GLU A 457 41.39 -41.00 -39.21
C GLU A 457 42.52 -40.89 -38.17
N LEU A 458 42.88 -42.02 -37.57
CA LEU A 458 43.94 -42.14 -36.56
C LEU A 458 45.23 -42.66 -37.24
N GLN A 459 46.31 -41.94 -37.03
CA GLN A 459 47.62 -42.26 -37.58
C GLN A 459 48.43 -43.28 -36.73
N ALA A 460 48.09 -43.39 -35.48
CA ALA A 460 48.84 -44.19 -34.48
C ALA A 460 48.51 -45.71 -34.45
N LEU A 461 47.77 -46.22 -35.44
CA LEU A 461 47.40 -47.64 -35.50
C LEU A 461 48.45 -48.44 -36.27
N ALA A 462 49.09 -49.42 -35.61
CA ALA A 462 49.98 -50.38 -36.27
C ALA A 462 49.20 -51.35 -37.16
N ALA A 463 49.82 -51.84 -38.22
CA ALA A 463 49.21 -52.77 -39.18
C ALA A 463 48.69 -54.03 -38.45
N GLY A 464 47.33 -54.25 -38.48
CA GLY A 464 46.67 -55.37 -37.82
C GLY A 464 46.05 -55.07 -36.45
N GLN A 465 46.25 -53.86 -35.87
CA GLN A 465 45.56 -53.42 -34.65
C GLN A 465 44.16 -52.91 -34.95
N LYS A 466 43.19 -53.27 -34.13
CA LYS A 466 41.83 -52.74 -34.22
C LYS A 466 41.75 -51.47 -33.35
N VAL A 467 40.94 -50.53 -33.79
CA VAL A 467 40.68 -49.27 -33.04
C VAL A 467 40.24 -49.56 -31.61
N ASN A 468 39.44 -50.58 -31.37
CA ASN A 468 38.99 -51.00 -30.03
C ASN A 468 40.08 -51.52 -29.13
N ASP A 469 41.24 -51.93 -29.67
CA ASP A 469 42.39 -52.38 -28.85
C ASP A 469 43.20 -51.23 -28.29
N VAL A 470 43.07 -50.06 -28.95
CA VAL A 470 43.79 -48.83 -28.61
C VAL A 470 42.91 -47.82 -27.83
N ILE A 471 41.67 -47.71 -28.26
CA ILE A 471 40.71 -46.77 -27.65
C ILE A 471 39.53 -47.60 -27.11
N GLN A 472 39.35 -47.57 -25.81
CA GLN A 472 38.23 -48.23 -25.16
C GLN A 472 37.28 -47.20 -24.55
N PRO A 473 35.96 -47.35 -24.75
CA PRO A 473 35.00 -46.49 -24.04
C PRO A 473 35.05 -46.79 -22.53
N VAL A 474 35.18 -45.75 -21.72
CA VAL A 474 35.04 -45.88 -20.27
C VAL A 474 33.57 -46.13 -19.95
N GLY A 475 33.31 -47.16 -19.16
CA GLY A 475 31.95 -47.55 -18.78
C GLY A 475 31.17 -46.39 -18.22
N GLN A 476 29.96 -46.20 -18.71
CA GLN A 476 29.04 -45.18 -18.18
C GLN A 476 28.45 -45.68 -16.86
N ILE A 477 28.38 -44.77 -15.88
CA ILE A 477 27.71 -45.04 -14.61
C ILE A 477 26.20 -44.85 -14.84
N GLY A 478 25.40 -45.89 -14.61
CA GLY A 478 23.94 -45.82 -14.71
C GLY A 478 23.38 -44.72 -13.82
N ILE A 479 22.47 -43.94 -14.36
CA ILE A 479 21.76 -42.91 -13.58
C ILE A 479 20.51 -43.57 -12.99
N ASP A 480 20.42 -43.65 -11.67
CA ASP A 480 19.20 -44.01 -10.98
C ASP A 480 18.25 -42.78 -10.98
N PRO A 481 17.10 -42.85 -11.69
CA PRO A 481 16.17 -41.74 -11.75
C PRO A 481 15.62 -41.31 -10.38
N ASN A 482 15.53 -42.21 -9.41
CA ASN A 482 14.99 -41.96 -8.10
C ASN A 482 15.89 -41.02 -7.26
N LEU A 483 17.21 -41.01 -7.51
CA LEU A 483 18.14 -40.12 -6.81
C LEU A 483 17.92 -38.64 -7.13
N TYR A 484 17.27 -38.34 -8.24
CA TYR A 484 17.06 -36.98 -8.73
C TYR A 484 15.58 -36.66 -8.96
N GLU A 485 14.69 -37.40 -8.28
CA GLU A 485 13.28 -37.15 -8.34
C GLU A 485 12.95 -35.85 -7.59
N VAL A 486 12.23 -34.95 -8.28
CA VAL A 486 11.86 -33.62 -7.73
C VAL A 486 10.36 -33.50 -7.45
N ARG A 487 9.58 -34.55 -7.77
CA ARG A 487 8.13 -34.50 -7.63
C ARG A 487 7.71 -34.39 -6.16
N THR A 488 8.33 -35.15 -5.28
CA THR A 488 8.09 -35.11 -3.84
C THR A 488 8.35 -33.72 -3.25
N ILE A 489 9.36 -33.02 -3.76
CA ILE A 489 9.67 -31.64 -3.33
C ILE A 489 8.52 -30.69 -3.71
N PHE A 490 7.93 -30.86 -4.90
CA PHE A 490 6.75 -30.07 -5.28
C PHE A 490 5.52 -30.40 -4.44
N ASP A 491 5.32 -31.66 -4.08
CA ASP A 491 4.25 -32.08 -3.19
C ASP A 491 4.41 -31.45 -1.81
N ASP A 492 5.64 -31.40 -1.27
CA ASP A 492 5.96 -30.71 -0.01
C ASP A 492 5.72 -29.20 -0.10
N ILE A 493 6.13 -28.56 -1.20
CA ILE A 493 5.86 -27.13 -1.44
C ILE A 493 4.36 -26.86 -1.44
N GLN A 494 3.59 -27.71 -2.12
CA GLN A 494 2.12 -27.58 -2.17
C GLN A 494 1.50 -27.72 -0.77
N LEU A 495 1.98 -28.63 0.02
CA LEU A 495 1.50 -28.90 1.36
C LEU A 495 1.81 -27.74 2.32
N VAL A 496 3.00 -27.15 2.24
CA VAL A 496 3.43 -26.05 3.12
C VAL A 496 2.71 -24.73 2.79
N VAL A 497 2.51 -24.44 1.51
CA VAL A 497 1.98 -23.14 1.05
C VAL A 497 0.51 -23.21 0.65
N GLY A 498 -0.05 -24.42 0.59
CA GLY A 498 -1.41 -24.62 0.07
C GLY A 498 -1.55 -24.28 -1.42
N ALA A 499 -0.44 -24.28 -2.17
CA ALA A 499 -0.44 -24.02 -3.59
C ALA A 499 -0.77 -25.31 -4.37
N GLN A 500 -1.42 -25.18 -5.53
CA GLN A 500 -1.77 -26.33 -6.37
C GLN A 500 -0.83 -26.44 -7.58
N GLU A 501 -0.69 -27.66 -8.11
CA GLU A 501 0.11 -27.96 -9.30
C GLU A 501 -0.23 -27.08 -10.51
N SER A 502 -1.53 -26.76 -10.68
CA SER A 502 -2.03 -25.87 -11.72
C SER A 502 -1.43 -24.45 -11.66
N GLN A 503 -1.03 -23.98 -10.48
CA GLN A 503 -0.41 -22.67 -10.31
C GLN A 503 1.04 -22.64 -10.82
N PHE A 504 1.70 -23.78 -10.80
CA PHE A 504 3.07 -23.92 -11.34
C PHE A 504 3.08 -24.27 -12.85
N GLY A 505 1.90 -24.28 -13.51
CA GLY A 505 1.79 -24.49 -14.95
C GLY A 505 1.71 -25.98 -15.35
N GLY A 506 1.44 -26.87 -14.39
CA GLY A 506 1.11 -28.27 -14.67
C GLY A 506 -0.26 -28.35 -15.36
N LEU A 507 -0.36 -29.11 -16.45
CA LEU A 507 -1.63 -29.46 -17.04
C LEU A 507 -2.26 -30.58 -16.20
N SER A 508 -3.15 -30.20 -15.29
CA SER A 508 -3.96 -31.16 -14.54
C SER A 508 -4.90 -31.87 -15.49
N LYS A 509 -4.90 -33.21 -15.49
CA LYS A 509 -5.93 -34.03 -16.13
C LYS A 509 -7.23 -34.10 -15.31
N ALA A 510 -7.37 -33.18 -14.32
CA ALA A 510 -8.49 -33.15 -13.42
C ALA A 510 -9.81 -32.78 -14.14
N THR A 511 -10.89 -33.37 -13.69
CA THR A 511 -12.25 -33.03 -14.18
C THR A 511 -12.62 -31.61 -13.75
N ALA A 512 -13.59 -31.00 -14.42
CA ALA A 512 -14.08 -29.66 -14.06
C ALA A 512 -14.52 -29.57 -12.58
N THR A 513 -15.09 -30.63 -12.03
CA THR A 513 -15.52 -30.71 -10.64
C THR A 513 -14.32 -30.75 -9.68
N GLU A 514 -13.30 -31.56 -9.98
CA GLU A 514 -12.07 -31.59 -9.18
C GLU A 514 -11.34 -30.24 -9.21
N THR A 515 -11.30 -29.58 -10.36
CA THR A 515 -10.73 -28.25 -10.50
C THR A 515 -11.51 -27.21 -9.67
N SER A 516 -12.84 -27.31 -9.64
CA SER A 516 -13.70 -26.42 -8.83
C SER A 516 -13.51 -26.64 -7.33
N ILE A 517 -13.44 -27.88 -6.88
CA ILE A 517 -13.19 -28.23 -5.47
C ILE A 517 -11.79 -27.74 -5.05
N ALA A 518 -10.82 -27.95 -5.90
CA ALA A 518 -9.45 -27.54 -5.69
C ALA A 518 -9.32 -26.02 -5.63
N GLU A 519 -10.01 -25.27 -6.51
CA GLU A 519 -10.05 -23.81 -6.48
C GLU A 519 -10.77 -23.30 -5.21
N SER A 520 -11.85 -23.95 -4.79
CA SER A 520 -12.54 -23.64 -3.54
C SER A 520 -11.65 -23.85 -2.31
N ALA A 521 -10.90 -24.94 -2.25
CA ALA A 521 -9.92 -25.19 -1.19
C ALA A 521 -8.80 -24.15 -1.17
N ARG A 522 -8.30 -23.75 -2.34
CA ARG A 522 -7.32 -22.68 -2.51
C ARG A 522 -7.85 -21.34 -2.01
N MET A 523 -9.06 -20.97 -2.37
CA MET A 523 -9.69 -19.74 -1.94
C MET A 523 -9.89 -19.74 -0.42
N SER A 524 -10.21 -20.88 0.17
CA SER A 524 -10.31 -21.02 1.62
C SER A 524 -8.95 -20.82 2.33
N SER A 525 -7.86 -21.37 1.77
CA SER A 525 -6.52 -21.20 2.35
C SER A 525 -5.98 -19.77 2.20
N LEU A 526 -6.40 -19.06 1.15
CA LEU A 526 -6.06 -17.64 0.97
C LEU A 526 -6.97 -16.71 1.78
N GLY A 527 -8.17 -17.19 2.15
CA GLY A 527 -9.19 -16.39 2.84
C GLY A 527 -8.68 -15.73 4.10
N ALA A 528 -7.96 -16.48 4.94
CA ALA A 528 -7.38 -15.91 6.17
C ALA A 528 -6.43 -14.73 5.90
N ASN A 529 -5.60 -14.84 4.87
CA ASN A 529 -4.67 -13.75 4.53
C ASN A 529 -5.38 -12.56 3.85
N VAL A 530 -6.48 -12.80 3.15
CA VAL A 530 -7.33 -11.74 2.62
C VAL A 530 -8.04 -11.01 3.76
N ASP A 531 -8.54 -11.73 4.75
CA ASP A 531 -9.16 -11.15 5.95
C ASP A 531 -8.16 -10.30 6.75
N GLU A 532 -6.91 -10.78 6.89
CA GLU A 532 -5.83 -10.00 7.51
C GLU A 532 -5.53 -8.72 6.72
N LEU A 533 -5.51 -8.81 5.40
CA LEU A 533 -5.28 -7.66 4.52
C LEU A 533 -6.45 -6.66 4.58
N ASP A 534 -7.69 -7.14 4.56
CA ASP A 534 -8.88 -6.30 4.67
C ASP A 534 -8.96 -5.63 6.06
N GLY A 535 -8.63 -6.37 7.13
CA GLY A 535 -8.51 -5.82 8.48
C GLY A 535 -7.45 -4.73 8.58
N PHE A 536 -6.26 -4.97 8.01
CA PHE A 536 -5.19 -3.99 7.93
C PHE A 536 -5.60 -2.74 7.14
N MET A 537 -6.26 -2.92 5.99
CA MET A 537 -6.75 -1.80 5.20
C MET A 537 -7.85 -1.01 5.94
N SER A 538 -8.69 -1.68 6.71
CA SER A 538 -9.71 -1.02 7.55
C SER A 538 -9.07 -0.14 8.63
N GLU A 539 -8.00 -0.61 9.27
CA GLU A 539 -7.24 0.19 10.25
C GLU A 539 -6.64 1.45 9.61
N ILE A 540 -6.00 1.32 8.44
CA ILE A 540 -5.43 2.45 7.70
C ILE A 540 -6.52 3.43 7.27
N THR A 541 -7.63 2.91 6.73
CA THR A 541 -8.73 3.74 6.23
C THR A 541 -9.39 4.52 7.37
N ARG A 542 -9.56 3.88 8.53
CA ARG A 542 -10.06 4.54 9.74
C ARG A 542 -9.12 5.67 10.19
N ALA A 543 -7.82 5.40 10.25
CA ALA A 543 -6.83 6.41 10.59
C ALA A 543 -6.80 7.55 9.56
N ALA A 544 -6.85 7.23 8.27
CA ALA A 544 -6.89 8.21 7.21
C ALA A 544 -8.13 9.14 7.32
N GLY A 545 -9.30 8.57 7.63
CA GLY A 545 -10.52 9.35 7.89
C GLY A 545 -10.36 10.30 9.08
N GLN A 546 -9.73 9.84 10.17
CA GLN A 546 -9.44 10.67 11.35
C GLN A 546 -8.49 11.82 11.01
N VAL A 547 -7.45 11.54 10.24
CA VAL A 547 -6.49 12.55 9.79
C VAL A 547 -7.13 13.59 8.90
N LEU A 548 -7.97 13.17 7.94
CA LEU A 548 -8.72 14.09 7.09
C LEU A 548 -9.61 15.01 7.92
N PHE A 549 -10.35 14.48 8.89
CA PHE A 549 -11.18 15.31 9.78
C PHE A 549 -10.35 16.25 10.66
N ALA A 550 -9.18 15.81 11.11
CA ALA A 550 -8.34 16.58 12.01
C ALA A 550 -7.62 17.73 11.29
N GLU A 551 -7.13 17.51 10.08
CA GLU A 551 -6.14 18.39 9.46
C GLU A 551 -6.66 19.15 8.24
N MET A 552 -7.71 18.67 7.57
CA MET A 552 -8.11 19.21 6.29
C MET A 552 -8.94 20.49 6.41
N SER A 553 -8.63 21.50 5.59
CA SER A 553 -9.37 22.76 5.54
C SER A 553 -10.69 22.63 4.76
N VAL A 554 -11.69 23.41 5.16
CA VAL A 554 -13.01 23.45 4.48
C VAL A 554 -12.89 23.88 3.02
N GLU A 555 -11.92 24.74 2.73
CA GLU A 555 -11.68 25.29 1.40
C GLU A 555 -11.20 24.22 0.43
N GLU A 556 -10.21 23.41 0.85
CA GLU A 556 -9.69 22.33 0.03
C GLU A 556 -10.73 21.20 -0.14
N VAL A 557 -11.52 20.89 0.89
CA VAL A 557 -12.66 19.98 0.77
C VAL A 557 -13.63 20.41 -0.32
N LYS A 558 -14.01 21.69 -0.33
CA LYS A 558 -14.92 22.22 -1.37
C LYS A 558 -14.30 22.21 -2.75
N LYS A 559 -12.99 22.41 -2.84
CA LYS A 559 -12.25 22.38 -4.11
C LYS A 559 -12.23 20.96 -4.69
N ILE A 560 -12.03 19.93 -3.87
CA ILE A 560 -11.95 18.52 -4.29
C ILE A 560 -13.34 17.90 -4.47
N ALA A 561 -14.19 17.99 -3.45
CA ALA A 561 -15.49 17.32 -3.43
C ALA A 561 -16.63 18.18 -4.02
N GLY A 562 -16.32 19.42 -4.40
CA GLY A 562 -17.26 20.36 -5.01
C GLY A 562 -18.07 21.21 -4.02
N PRO A 563 -18.82 22.21 -4.51
CA PRO A 563 -19.50 23.19 -3.66
C PRO A 563 -20.66 22.62 -2.82
N GLY A 564 -21.11 21.41 -3.14
CA GLY A 564 -22.13 20.69 -2.37
C GLY A 564 -21.59 19.86 -1.23
N ALA A 565 -20.26 19.83 -1.04
CA ALA A 565 -19.63 19.09 0.04
C ALA A 565 -20.02 19.68 1.41
N VAL A 566 -20.43 18.81 2.30
CA VAL A 566 -20.72 19.18 3.69
C VAL A 566 -19.50 18.77 4.52
N TRP A 567 -18.81 19.79 5.05
CA TRP A 567 -17.71 19.59 5.98
C TRP A 567 -18.08 20.28 7.29
N PRO A 568 -18.06 19.57 8.39
CA PRO A 568 -18.61 20.11 9.61
C PRO A 568 -17.68 21.14 10.25
N GLU A 569 -18.30 22.22 10.72
CA GLU A 569 -17.68 23.19 11.60
C GLU A 569 -17.71 22.74 13.10
N MET A 570 -18.29 21.56 13.35
CA MET A 570 -18.36 20.97 14.70
C MET A 570 -16.95 20.57 15.18
N THR A 571 -16.81 20.45 16.49
CA THR A 571 -15.55 19.99 17.09
C THR A 571 -15.20 18.62 16.51
N ARG A 572 -14.00 18.53 15.94
CA ARG A 572 -13.44 17.37 15.24
C ARG A 572 -13.61 16.05 16.00
N ASP A 573 -13.47 16.11 17.32
CA ASP A 573 -13.60 14.94 18.20
C ASP A 573 -15.03 14.36 18.21
N GLN A 574 -16.06 15.20 18.16
CA GLN A 574 -17.46 14.74 18.13
C GLN A 574 -17.80 13.98 16.87
N ILE A 575 -17.27 14.40 15.72
CA ILE A 575 -17.53 13.73 14.44
C ILE A 575 -16.78 12.42 14.33
N MET A 576 -15.52 12.37 14.79
CA MET A 576 -14.76 11.12 14.86
C MET A 576 -15.44 10.06 15.73
N GLU A 577 -16.23 10.50 16.71
CA GLU A 577 -17.02 9.60 17.51
C GLU A 577 -18.27 9.04 16.79
N GLU A 578 -18.77 9.72 15.75
CA GLU A 578 -20.02 9.36 15.07
C GLU A 578 -19.82 8.72 13.70
N VAL A 579 -18.80 9.12 12.96
CA VAL A 579 -18.52 8.64 11.60
C VAL A 579 -17.12 8.07 11.51
N PHE A 580 -16.98 6.91 10.88
CA PHE A 580 -15.70 6.30 10.57
C PHE A 580 -15.70 5.65 9.19
N LEU A 581 -14.52 5.57 8.57
CA LEU A 581 -14.33 4.83 7.33
C LEU A 581 -13.99 3.38 7.63
N GLU A 582 -14.55 2.48 6.84
CA GLU A 582 -14.28 1.05 6.88
C GLU A 582 -14.15 0.50 5.45
N ILE A 583 -13.38 -0.57 5.28
CA ILE A 583 -13.25 -1.24 4.00
C ILE A 583 -14.37 -2.27 3.86
N GLU A 584 -15.02 -2.26 2.70
CA GLU A 584 -15.98 -3.31 2.34
C GLU A 584 -15.26 -4.66 2.26
N ALA A 585 -15.66 -5.62 3.08
CA ALA A 585 -15.03 -6.93 3.20
C ALA A 585 -14.93 -7.64 1.84
N GLY A 586 -13.77 -8.24 1.55
CA GLY A 586 -13.50 -8.94 0.28
C GLY A 586 -13.25 -8.02 -0.91
N SER A 587 -13.19 -6.69 -0.71
CA SER A 587 -12.99 -5.75 -1.81
C SER A 587 -11.55 -5.70 -2.34
N THR A 588 -10.57 -6.18 -1.57
CA THR A 588 -9.15 -6.23 -1.97
C THR A 588 -8.82 -7.38 -2.92
N GLY A 589 -9.53 -8.49 -2.77
CA GLY A 589 -9.32 -9.73 -3.53
C GLY A 589 -9.80 -9.65 -4.97
N LYS A 590 -9.50 -10.70 -5.74
CA LYS A 590 -10.03 -10.85 -7.10
C LYS A 590 -11.49 -11.31 -6.99
N PRO A 591 -12.47 -10.49 -7.43
CA PRO A 591 -13.88 -10.84 -7.29
C PRO A 591 -14.20 -12.10 -8.12
N ASN A 592 -14.91 -13.03 -7.52
CA ASN A 592 -15.50 -14.15 -8.26
C ASN A 592 -16.86 -13.71 -8.81
N ARG A 593 -16.81 -12.96 -9.92
CA ARG A 593 -18.00 -12.37 -10.55
C ARG A 593 -19.11 -13.38 -10.84
N ALA A 594 -18.74 -14.60 -11.20
CA ALA A 594 -19.71 -15.64 -11.49
C ALA A 594 -20.48 -16.09 -10.23
N ALA A 595 -19.79 -16.24 -9.09
CA ALA A 595 -20.41 -16.58 -7.83
C ALA A 595 -21.25 -15.43 -7.26
N GLU A 596 -20.76 -14.19 -7.36
CA GLU A 596 -21.51 -13.00 -6.94
C GLU A 596 -22.79 -12.82 -7.75
N LEU A 597 -22.72 -13.00 -9.07
CA LEU A 597 -23.87 -12.91 -9.97
C LEU A 597 -24.91 -13.98 -9.66
N ALA A 598 -24.47 -15.24 -9.45
CA ALA A 598 -25.36 -16.34 -9.06
C ALA A 598 -26.03 -16.10 -7.70
N ASN A 599 -25.33 -15.52 -6.74
CA ASN A 599 -25.88 -15.16 -5.45
C ASN A 599 -26.93 -14.04 -5.58
N ILE A 600 -26.66 -13.01 -6.38
CA ILE A 600 -27.57 -11.90 -6.62
C ILE A 600 -28.83 -12.42 -7.36
N GLU A 601 -28.68 -13.21 -8.41
CA GLU A 601 -29.83 -13.82 -9.12
C GLU A 601 -30.72 -14.62 -8.17
N ARG A 602 -30.13 -15.28 -7.18
CA ARG A 602 -30.84 -16.07 -6.18
C ARG A 602 -31.59 -15.22 -5.17
N ILE A 603 -31.03 -14.07 -4.76
CA ILE A 603 -31.58 -13.18 -3.75
C ILE A 603 -32.56 -12.17 -4.37
N MET A 604 -32.40 -11.79 -5.62
CA MET A 604 -33.19 -10.79 -6.32
C MET A 604 -34.71 -10.97 -6.20
N PRO A 605 -35.28 -12.19 -6.40
CA PRO A 605 -36.73 -12.38 -6.26
C PRO A 605 -37.29 -12.06 -4.87
N PHE A 606 -36.45 -12.24 -3.84
CA PHE A 606 -36.83 -11.96 -2.46
C PHE A 606 -36.73 -10.44 -2.17
N LEU A 607 -35.71 -9.78 -2.67
CA LEU A 607 -35.52 -8.33 -2.49
C LEU A 607 -36.64 -7.52 -3.14
N LEU A 608 -37.13 -7.94 -4.30
CA LEU A 608 -38.24 -7.29 -5.01
C LEU A 608 -39.59 -7.44 -4.28
N GLN A 609 -39.71 -8.37 -3.35
CA GLN A 609 -40.95 -8.60 -2.57
C GLN A 609 -41.01 -7.78 -1.27
N ILE A 610 -39.89 -7.15 -0.87
CA ILE A 610 -39.82 -6.34 0.34
C ILE A 610 -40.40 -4.95 0.05
N PRO A 611 -41.53 -4.55 0.69
CA PRO A 611 -42.11 -3.25 0.50
C PRO A 611 -41.14 -2.17 1.06
N GLY A 612 -40.80 -1.17 0.22
CA GLY A 612 -39.95 -0.05 0.60
C GLY A 612 -38.54 -0.07 0.02
N ILE A 613 -38.14 -1.12 -0.70
CA ILE A 613 -36.87 -1.12 -1.45
C ILE A 613 -37.06 -0.31 -2.74
N ASP A 614 -36.19 0.68 -2.94
CA ASP A 614 -36.13 1.45 -4.18
C ASP A 614 -35.55 0.59 -5.32
N PRO A 615 -36.32 0.33 -6.40
CA PRO A 615 -35.84 -0.43 -7.53
C PRO A 615 -34.62 0.21 -8.24
N SER A 616 -34.51 1.52 -8.18
CA SER A 616 -33.38 2.26 -8.79
C SER A 616 -32.09 2.03 -8.02
N TRP A 617 -32.15 1.99 -6.70
CA TRP A 617 -31.05 1.61 -5.82
C TRP A 617 -30.60 0.18 -6.09
N LEU A 618 -31.55 -0.76 -6.19
CA LEU A 618 -31.27 -2.17 -6.45
C LEU A 618 -30.58 -2.33 -7.82
N ALA A 619 -31.06 -1.63 -8.85
CA ALA A 619 -30.44 -1.64 -10.18
C ALA A 619 -29.02 -1.06 -10.17
N LYS A 620 -28.81 0.05 -9.46
CA LYS A 620 -27.47 0.66 -9.29
C LYS A 620 -26.50 -0.31 -8.61
N GLU A 621 -26.93 -0.96 -7.53
CA GLU A 621 -26.10 -1.90 -6.78
C GLU A 621 -25.72 -3.14 -7.62
N LEU A 622 -26.65 -3.63 -8.42
CA LEU A 622 -26.47 -4.77 -9.30
C LEU A 622 -25.49 -4.47 -10.45
N LEU A 623 -25.67 -3.33 -11.12
CA LEU A 623 -24.78 -2.89 -12.19
C LEU A 623 -23.37 -2.59 -11.68
N LYS A 624 -23.24 -2.03 -10.48
CA LYS A 624 -21.95 -1.74 -9.83
C LYS A 624 -21.13 -3.00 -9.55
N ARG A 625 -21.79 -4.12 -9.23
CA ARG A 625 -21.14 -5.42 -9.03
C ARG A 625 -20.82 -6.14 -10.35
N LEU A 626 -21.59 -5.85 -11.41
CA LEU A 626 -21.36 -6.40 -12.74
C LEU A 626 -20.13 -5.78 -13.42
N ASP A 627 -19.97 -4.47 -13.37
CA ASP A 627 -18.84 -3.79 -13.97
C ASP A 627 -18.46 -2.51 -13.19
N ASP A 628 -17.29 -2.53 -12.54
CA ASP A 628 -16.72 -1.40 -11.80
C ASP A 628 -16.36 -0.19 -12.69
N LYS A 629 -16.40 -0.36 -14.01
CA LYS A 629 -16.01 0.69 -14.98
C LYS A 629 -17.19 1.47 -15.53
N LEU A 630 -18.41 1.03 -15.25
CA LEU A 630 -19.60 1.74 -15.67
C LEU A 630 -19.81 2.95 -14.76
N ASP A 631 -19.77 4.14 -15.34
CA ASP A 631 -20.20 5.37 -14.68
C ASP A 631 -21.73 5.37 -14.55
N LEU A 632 -22.19 4.83 -13.41
CA LEU A 632 -23.61 4.67 -13.14
C LEU A 632 -24.29 6.00 -12.78
N ASP A 633 -23.53 6.95 -12.25
CA ASP A 633 -24.08 8.24 -11.86
C ASP A 633 -24.45 9.09 -13.08
N SER A 634 -23.71 8.94 -14.19
CA SER A 634 -24.09 9.53 -15.46
C SER A 634 -25.27 8.83 -16.15
N ALA A 635 -25.45 7.53 -15.91
CA ALA A 635 -26.54 6.74 -16.49
C ALA A 635 -27.87 6.91 -15.74
N PHE A 636 -27.82 7.16 -14.43
CA PHE A 636 -28.98 7.42 -13.57
C PHE A 636 -29.01 8.89 -13.13
N ALA A 637 -29.05 9.83 -14.10
CA ALA A 637 -29.27 11.24 -13.77
C ALA A 637 -30.62 11.40 -13.05
N ASP A 638 -30.57 11.83 -11.82
CA ASP A 638 -31.70 11.87 -10.86
C ASP A 638 -32.95 12.68 -11.29
N LYS A 639 -32.98 13.22 -12.51
CA LYS A 639 -34.05 14.15 -12.93
C LYS A 639 -34.55 13.98 -14.36
N ILE A 640 -34.05 13.04 -15.13
CA ILE A 640 -34.59 12.79 -16.47
C ILE A 640 -35.40 11.49 -16.39
N PRO A 641 -36.73 11.56 -16.47
CA PRO A 641 -37.55 10.36 -16.55
C PRO A 641 -37.10 9.57 -17.77
N SER A 642 -36.88 8.24 -17.58
CA SER A 642 -36.53 7.38 -18.68
C SER A 642 -37.51 7.54 -19.82
N ILE A 643 -37.08 7.36 -21.07
CA ILE A 643 -37.95 7.46 -22.25
C ILE A 643 -39.19 6.57 -22.09
N VAL A 644 -39.03 5.42 -21.37
CA VAL A 644 -40.14 4.53 -21.04
C VAL A 644 -41.14 5.19 -20.04
N ALA A 645 -40.64 5.91 -19.04
CA ALA A 645 -41.48 6.60 -18.08
C ALA A 645 -42.16 7.83 -18.72
N MET A 646 -41.49 8.54 -19.65
CA MET A 646 -42.11 9.60 -20.44
C MET A 646 -43.20 9.08 -21.37
N ASN A 647 -42.99 7.90 -21.99
CA ASN A 647 -44.01 7.27 -22.83
C ASN A 647 -45.20 6.71 -22.05
N GLN A 648 -45.01 6.30 -20.81
CA GLN A 648 -46.12 5.89 -19.92
C GLN A 648 -46.90 7.08 -19.39
N GLN A 649 -46.28 8.26 -19.19
CA GLN A 649 -46.97 9.49 -18.81
C GLN A 649 -47.67 10.18 -19.97
N GLN A 650 -47.35 9.86 -21.22
CA GLN A 650 -48.00 10.39 -22.42
C GLN A 650 -49.16 9.53 -22.94
N GLN A 651 -49.55 8.46 -22.26
CA GLN A 651 -50.84 7.83 -22.52
C GLN A 651 -51.92 8.70 -21.88
N PRO A 652 -52.72 9.45 -22.69
CA PRO A 652 -53.83 10.21 -22.12
C PRO A 652 -54.83 9.22 -21.56
N GLY A 653 -55.18 9.39 -20.30
CA GLY A 653 -56.31 8.69 -19.71
C GLY A 653 -57.59 9.11 -20.41
N THR A 654 -57.95 8.45 -21.47
CA THR A 654 -59.26 8.49 -22.06
C THR A 654 -60.19 7.61 -21.23
N GLY A 655 -60.65 8.19 -20.13
CA GLY A 655 -61.86 7.75 -19.44
C GLY A 655 -63.00 8.68 -19.85
N ASP A 656 -63.54 8.53 -21.04
CA ASP A 656 -64.84 9.12 -21.36
C ASP A 656 -65.88 7.98 -21.21
N PRO A 657 -66.85 8.08 -20.28
CA PRO A 657 -67.83 7.01 -19.98
C PRO A 657 -69.02 6.99 -20.94
N ALA A 658 -68.98 7.56 -22.12
CA ALA A 658 -70.14 7.72 -22.98
C ALA A 658 -70.02 7.09 -24.38
N LEU A 659 -69.59 5.82 -24.46
CA LEU A 659 -69.84 5.02 -25.69
C LEU A 659 -69.92 3.51 -25.34
N GLN A 660 -70.99 3.12 -24.65
CA GLN A 660 -71.53 1.79 -24.75
C GLN A 660 -72.52 1.75 -25.90
N GLY A 661 -72.24 0.90 -26.87
CA GLY A 661 -73.28 0.49 -27.84
C GLY A 661 -72.75 0.18 -29.23
N ALA A 662 -72.53 -1.06 -29.54
CA ALA A 662 -73.04 -1.88 -30.61
C ALA A 662 -72.03 -2.99 -31.04
N PRO A 663 -72.51 -4.16 -31.35
CA PRO A 663 -71.70 -5.36 -31.65
C PRO A 663 -71.50 -5.54 -33.16
N GLY A 664 -70.40 -6.13 -33.50
CA GLY A 664 -70.33 -6.73 -34.84
C GLY A 664 -68.98 -6.77 -35.51
N GLY A 665 -68.55 -7.97 -35.83
CA GLY A 665 -67.76 -8.17 -37.04
C GLY A 665 -66.29 -8.52 -36.88
N GLY A 666 -66.06 -9.72 -37.06
CA GLY A 666 -64.95 -10.57 -37.23
C GLY A 666 -63.75 -10.14 -38.04
N ALA A 667 -62.86 -11.02 -38.02
CA ALA A 667 -61.83 -11.39 -38.98
C ALA A 667 -60.39 -11.02 -38.61
N ASP A 668 -59.64 -12.09 -38.37
CA ASP A 668 -58.31 -12.42 -38.85
C ASP A 668 -57.17 -11.38 -38.71
N ASN A 669 -56.24 -11.70 -37.87
CA ASN A 669 -54.85 -11.58 -38.30
C ASN A 669 -53.95 -12.51 -37.45
N ALA A 670 -53.59 -13.64 -38.08
CA ALA A 670 -52.53 -14.54 -37.64
C ALA A 670 -51.13 -13.88 -37.78
N PRO A 671 -50.18 -14.20 -36.94
CA PRO A 671 -48.84 -13.63 -37.07
C PRO A 671 -48.09 -14.31 -38.24
N ARG A 672 -47.56 -13.50 -39.14
CA ARG A 672 -46.69 -13.91 -40.22
C ARG A 672 -45.39 -14.51 -39.67
N GLN A 673 -45.16 -15.80 -39.97
CA GLN A 673 -43.88 -16.47 -39.89
C GLN A 673 -42.90 -15.88 -40.90
N LEU A 674 -41.72 -15.52 -40.44
CA LEU A 674 -40.56 -15.23 -41.28
C LEU A 674 -39.92 -16.54 -41.81
N PRO A 675 -39.46 -16.57 -43.04
CA PRO A 675 -38.96 -17.79 -43.66
C PRO A 675 -37.55 -18.14 -43.16
N SER A 676 -37.35 -19.44 -42.90
CA SER A 676 -36.08 -20.06 -42.59
C SER A 676 -35.20 -20.06 -43.85
N GLY A 677 -34.10 -19.31 -43.80
CA GLY A 677 -33.02 -19.37 -44.80
C GLY A 677 -31.98 -20.43 -44.44
N GLY A 678 -31.70 -21.30 -45.41
CA GLY A 678 -30.88 -22.47 -45.29
C GLY A 678 -29.42 -22.23 -44.97
N GLY A 679 -28.84 -23.18 -44.21
CA GLY A 679 -27.42 -23.31 -43.96
C GLY A 679 -26.65 -23.87 -45.15
N PRO A 680 -25.37 -23.57 -45.30
CA PRO A 680 -24.49 -24.29 -46.23
C PRO A 680 -23.82 -25.50 -45.56
N ALA A 681 -23.67 -26.54 -46.37
CA ALA A 681 -23.09 -27.82 -46.07
C ALA A 681 -21.57 -27.79 -45.85
N PRO A 682 -21.01 -28.83 -45.21
CA PRO A 682 -19.59 -28.90 -44.90
C PRO A 682 -18.75 -29.34 -46.11
N ILE A 683 -17.64 -28.64 -46.30
CA ILE A 683 -16.57 -29.08 -47.21
C ILE A 683 -15.52 -29.82 -46.37
N GLY A 684 -15.29 -31.06 -46.81
CA GLY A 684 -14.32 -31.94 -46.20
C GLY A 684 -12.90 -31.71 -46.68
N MET A 685 -12.01 -32.26 -45.90
CA MET A 685 -10.67 -32.79 -46.13
C MET A 685 -9.77 -32.18 -47.25
N MET A 686 -8.70 -31.58 -46.84
CA MET A 686 -7.36 -32.13 -47.06
C MET A 686 -6.40 -31.48 -46.02
#